data_19903b0da2fe383b3e1fc08aedf9cb2f
#
_entry.id   19903b0da2fe383b3e1fc08aedf9cb2f
#
_cell.length_a   1.000
_cell.length_b   1.000
_cell.length_c   1.000
_cell.angle_alpha   90.00
_cell.angle_beta   90.00
_cell.angle_gamma   90.00
#
_symmetry.space_group_name_H-M   'P 1'
#
loop_
_entity.id
_entity.type
_entity.pdbx_description
1 polymer ?
#
loop_
_entity_poly.entity_id
_entity_poly.type
_entity_poly.pdbx_seq_one_letter_code
_entity_poly.pdbx_strand_id
1 'polypeptide(L)'
;MKVIKRNGKAEEYNCKKIKKAINFACDGLSVNPLKLEAKFDESLFDGVTTKAIQDNLILHAKNLSTPTDDEWLLVSGRLATMDGWGIVGCYDKPFINYFEEQRNNGEWSHKNFDIYTKEEVEIIGTFIVKERDLQHTIASVETAESKYLAKNECIQMLFIGNAMLYASVEKTPQSRLLRVKEFYEELSNLEWSLASPQLMNLRKGLNNASCFILAPYDDLNSIYDAFKDAAQISKNGGGLGWYLGFIRAKGSSLMGTDGGSGGVLPQVKVLNDTLVYINQAGKRKGAGTVALPIWHNDIMDFFDIQTEVGDPRSKSFDIQPQVCFMDLFMQKLEDNPQQEWITVCPHEVKEKLGIVLPNMYNEDFVEAYSEIEKAVEDGVLKVFTKYKVIDLWRKYLQVFFEKGRPYAGFMCKVNRDNPNKHDGFIYCLNLCVESFSNTKPDVYHHTCSLASLVVGRIAVNELSNKASSLTRLLNNGMMITKAPVVESENHLRDYRTIGVGIQGLADILAREWKSYEDLDFITEVCERIQYGCVRESIQMAKEYSPYPKFKGSRWDVGDIFDEYHKNSVCPDLDWLEQKQLCKQYGIYNSQLTSPAPNTSTSLFMMASAGFMPHYAEYFYEDNKDGKTPVSSMYGKDNPIFYANSVGYFKQHELTKAVGAGQKFVDTGISAEYVLDRNIHEVTAKDVSMLVKEAWKNGTKAVYYLRTIKVGEQLVKTDELCSSCSG
;
A
#
# COMPACT_ATOMS: atom_id res chain seq x y z
N MET A 1 -21.09 -25.47 -40.70
CA MET A 1 -19.93 -24.72 -40.17
C MET A 1 -19.29 -25.58 -39.10
N LYS A 2 -17.99 -25.77 -39.15
CA LYS A 2 -17.22 -26.56 -38.18
C LYS A 2 -16.47 -25.63 -37.20
N VAL A 3 -16.34 -26.11 -35.97
CA VAL A 3 -15.63 -25.45 -34.90
C VAL A 3 -14.49 -26.34 -34.40
N ILE A 4 -13.31 -25.80 -34.19
CA ILE A 4 -12.14 -26.53 -33.69
C ILE A 4 -12.09 -26.42 -32.17
N LYS A 5 -12.17 -27.56 -31.50
CA LYS A 5 -12.03 -27.64 -30.03
C LYS A 5 -10.59 -27.42 -29.58
N ARG A 6 -10.38 -27.10 -28.30
CA ARG A 6 -9.03 -26.96 -27.72
C ARG A 6 -8.14 -28.21 -27.88
N ASN A 7 -8.71 -29.38 -27.95
CA ASN A 7 -7.98 -30.63 -28.22
C ASN A 7 -7.73 -30.92 -29.72
N GLY A 8 -7.98 -29.93 -30.60
CA GLY A 8 -7.79 -30.05 -32.06
C GLY A 8 -8.90 -30.75 -32.83
N LYS A 9 -9.92 -31.31 -32.15
CA LYS A 9 -11.03 -32.02 -32.83
C LYS A 9 -12.01 -30.99 -33.42
N ALA A 10 -12.47 -31.27 -34.65
CA ALA A 10 -13.53 -30.50 -35.29
C ALA A 10 -14.92 -31.09 -34.92
N GLU A 11 -15.84 -30.20 -34.55
CA GLU A 11 -17.25 -30.50 -34.28
C GLU A 11 -18.15 -29.59 -35.14
N GLU A 12 -19.38 -29.99 -35.36
CA GLU A 12 -20.39 -29.11 -35.94
C GLU A 12 -20.73 -27.95 -34.98
N TYR A 13 -20.81 -26.76 -35.51
CA TYR A 13 -21.20 -25.58 -34.75
C TYR A 13 -22.61 -25.74 -34.16
N ASN A 14 -22.74 -25.46 -32.86
CA ASN A 14 -24.00 -25.53 -32.16
C ASN A 14 -24.30 -24.22 -31.41
N CYS A 15 -25.13 -23.38 -32.04
CA CYS A 15 -25.53 -22.08 -31.48
C CYS A 15 -26.20 -22.19 -30.09
N LYS A 16 -26.86 -23.32 -29.79
CA LYS A 16 -27.48 -23.51 -28.46
C LYS A 16 -26.47 -23.52 -27.32
N LYS A 17 -25.22 -23.99 -27.57
CA LYS A 17 -24.15 -23.97 -26.55
C LYS A 17 -23.75 -22.51 -26.24
N ILE A 18 -23.63 -21.68 -27.28
CA ILE A 18 -23.27 -20.26 -27.13
C ILE A 18 -24.38 -19.49 -26.41
N LYS A 19 -25.63 -19.66 -26.85
CA LYS A 19 -26.80 -19.06 -26.20
C LYS A 19 -26.91 -19.44 -24.71
N LYS A 20 -26.61 -20.69 -24.39
CA LYS A 20 -26.59 -21.15 -22.98
C LYS A 20 -25.51 -20.44 -22.18
N ALA A 21 -24.29 -20.21 -22.73
CA ALA A 21 -23.22 -19.49 -22.06
C ALA A 21 -23.57 -18.04 -21.85
N ILE A 22 -24.11 -17.34 -22.90
CA ILE A 22 -24.57 -15.96 -22.81
C ILE A 22 -25.66 -15.82 -21.74
N ASN A 23 -26.72 -16.64 -21.79
CA ASN A 23 -27.81 -16.58 -20.83
C ASN A 23 -27.34 -16.81 -19.40
N PHE A 24 -26.44 -17.78 -19.20
CA PHE A 24 -25.82 -18.00 -17.87
C PHE A 24 -25.03 -16.79 -17.38
N ALA A 25 -24.23 -16.18 -18.25
CA ALA A 25 -23.44 -15.00 -17.87
C ALA A 25 -24.33 -13.76 -17.58
N CYS A 26 -25.48 -13.66 -18.22
CA CYS A 26 -26.46 -12.58 -18.03
C CYS A 26 -27.48 -12.86 -16.91
N ASP A 27 -27.47 -14.07 -16.32
CA ASP A 27 -28.47 -14.45 -15.34
C ASP A 27 -28.46 -13.55 -14.09
N GLY A 28 -29.63 -13.08 -13.69
CA GLY A 28 -29.80 -12.15 -12.55
C GLY A 28 -29.31 -10.71 -12.80
N LEU A 29 -28.96 -10.33 -14.06
CA LEU A 29 -28.54 -8.98 -14.42
C LEU A 29 -29.60 -8.27 -15.28
N SER A 30 -29.58 -6.94 -15.29
CA SER A 30 -30.54 -6.12 -16.04
C SER A 30 -30.15 -5.93 -17.52
N VAL A 31 -29.27 -6.77 -18.06
CA VAL A 31 -28.79 -6.70 -19.45
C VAL A 31 -29.65 -7.56 -20.39
N ASN A 32 -29.73 -7.15 -21.68
CA ASN A 32 -30.43 -7.93 -22.68
C ASN A 32 -29.47 -8.86 -23.44
N PRO A 33 -29.54 -10.20 -23.22
CA PRO A 33 -28.65 -11.17 -23.86
C PRO A 33 -28.64 -11.11 -25.40
N LEU A 34 -29.74 -10.69 -26.02
CA LEU A 34 -29.84 -10.57 -27.47
C LEU A 34 -28.89 -9.53 -28.09
N LYS A 35 -28.48 -8.50 -27.28
CA LYS A 35 -27.48 -7.54 -27.74
C LYS A 35 -26.12 -8.22 -27.99
N LEU A 36 -25.72 -9.14 -27.10
CA LEU A 36 -24.47 -9.89 -27.23
C LEU A 36 -24.58 -10.97 -28.32
N GLU A 37 -25.71 -11.68 -28.41
CA GLU A 37 -25.95 -12.67 -29.46
C GLU A 37 -25.79 -12.04 -30.85
N ALA A 38 -26.43 -10.89 -31.11
CA ALA A 38 -26.39 -10.21 -32.39
C ALA A 38 -24.96 -9.78 -32.76
N LYS A 39 -24.20 -9.22 -31.84
CA LYS A 39 -22.81 -8.83 -32.08
C LYS A 39 -21.88 -10.01 -32.33
N PHE A 40 -22.11 -11.12 -31.63
CA PHE A 40 -21.29 -12.31 -31.78
C PHE A 40 -21.49 -13.01 -33.13
N ASP A 41 -22.73 -13.12 -33.64
CA ASP A 41 -23.02 -13.78 -34.90
C ASP A 41 -22.26 -13.19 -36.09
N GLU A 42 -21.90 -11.91 -36.05
CA GLU A 42 -21.09 -11.19 -37.05
C GLU A 42 -19.62 -11.69 -37.10
N SER A 43 -19.12 -12.37 -36.09
CA SER A 43 -17.71 -12.77 -35.94
C SER A 43 -17.41 -14.23 -36.30
N LEU A 44 -18.44 -14.99 -36.72
CA LEU A 44 -18.32 -16.45 -36.97
C LEU A 44 -17.82 -16.75 -38.37
N PHE A 45 -16.91 -17.74 -38.49
CA PHE A 45 -16.42 -18.30 -39.76
C PHE A 45 -16.13 -19.79 -39.61
N ASP A 46 -16.07 -20.53 -40.74
CA ASP A 46 -15.79 -21.97 -40.74
C ASP A 46 -14.38 -22.27 -40.27
N GLY A 47 -14.23 -23.19 -39.31
CA GLY A 47 -12.94 -23.53 -38.71
C GLY A 47 -12.55 -22.65 -37.53
N VAL A 48 -13.44 -21.76 -37.04
CA VAL A 48 -13.16 -20.94 -35.84
C VAL A 48 -12.88 -21.82 -34.61
N THR A 49 -11.89 -21.43 -33.81
CA THR A 49 -11.58 -22.19 -32.58
C THR A 49 -12.54 -21.84 -31.43
N THR A 50 -12.79 -22.78 -30.52
CA THR A 50 -13.61 -22.51 -29.31
C THR A 50 -12.95 -21.44 -28.41
N LYS A 51 -11.60 -21.29 -28.48
CA LYS A 51 -10.91 -20.20 -27.79
C LYS A 51 -11.29 -18.85 -28.41
N ALA A 52 -11.17 -18.71 -29.74
CA ALA A 52 -11.54 -17.47 -30.42
C ALA A 52 -13.02 -17.09 -30.23
N ILE A 53 -13.91 -18.09 -30.17
CA ILE A 53 -15.32 -17.90 -29.83
C ILE A 53 -15.45 -17.25 -28.44
N GLN A 54 -14.76 -17.80 -27.45
CA GLN A 54 -14.82 -17.32 -26.08
C GLN A 54 -14.19 -15.93 -25.94
N ASP A 55 -13.00 -15.73 -26.53
CA ASP A 55 -12.32 -14.43 -26.53
C ASP A 55 -13.21 -13.33 -27.17
N ASN A 56 -13.90 -13.66 -28.29
CA ASN A 56 -14.84 -12.74 -28.94
C ASN A 56 -16.07 -12.43 -28.09
N LEU A 57 -16.63 -13.44 -27.39
CA LEU A 57 -17.76 -13.21 -26.47
C LEU A 57 -17.37 -12.25 -25.34
N ILE A 58 -16.20 -12.47 -24.72
CA ILE A 58 -15.67 -11.62 -23.66
C ILE A 58 -15.47 -10.20 -24.18
N LEU A 59 -14.82 -10.05 -25.36
CA LEU A 59 -14.55 -8.75 -25.98
C LEU A 59 -15.85 -8.00 -26.33
N HIS A 60 -16.83 -8.69 -26.95
CA HIS A 60 -18.09 -8.04 -27.31
C HIS A 60 -18.89 -7.65 -26.06
N ALA A 61 -18.93 -8.46 -25.00
CA ALA A 61 -19.55 -8.07 -23.74
C ALA A 61 -18.87 -6.85 -23.13
N LYS A 62 -17.53 -6.83 -23.09
CA LYS A 62 -16.72 -5.68 -22.62
C LYS A 62 -17.05 -4.40 -23.40
N ASN A 63 -17.20 -4.48 -24.73
CA ASN A 63 -17.49 -3.35 -25.62
C ASN A 63 -18.96 -2.87 -25.55
N LEU A 64 -19.88 -3.67 -25.01
CA LEU A 64 -21.26 -3.25 -24.75
C LEU A 64 -21.40 -2.40 -23.50
N SER A 65 -20.38 -2.37 -22.62
CA SER A 65 -20.42 -1.61 -21.39
C SER A 65 -20.36 -0.10 -21.65
N THR A 66 -21.18 0.61 -20.89
CA THR A 66 -21.25 2.08 -20.84
C THR A 66 -21.45 2.52 -19.38
N PRO A 67 -21.26 3.80 -19.06
CA PRO A 67 -21.54 4.30 -17.70
C PRO A 67 -22.97 4.00 -17.19
N THR A 68 -23.95 3.90 -18.08
CA THR A 68 -25.36 3.60 -17.75
C THR A 68 -25.71 2.12 -17.85
N ASP A 69 -24.85 1.28 -18.44
CA ASP A 69 -25.07 -0.16 -18.69
C ASP A 69 -23.79 -0.93 -18.37
N ASP A 70 -23.27 -0.73 -17.15
CA ASP A 70 -21.97 -1.22 -16.69
C ASP A 70 -22.00 -2.69 -16.25
N GLU A 71 -23.18 -3.27 -16.06
CA GLU A 71 -23.34 -4.72 -15.75
C GLU A 71 -22.74 -5.63 -16.85
N TRP A 72 -22.51 -5.11 -18.05
CA TRP A 72 -21.76 -5.82 -19.09
C TRP A 72 -20.31 -6.15 -18.70
N LEU A 73 -19.71 -5.39 -17.79
CA LEU A 73 -18.40 -5.70 -17.21
C LEU A 73 -18.45 -7.01 -16.38
N LEU A 74 -19.56 -7.23 -15.68
CA LEU A 74 -19.79 -8.46 -14.94
C LEU A 74 -20.09 -9.63 -15.87
N VAL A 75 -20.89 -9.42 -16.95
CA VAL A 75 -21.11 -10.44 -18.00
C VAL A 75 -19.79 -10.88 -18.62
N SER A 76 -18.93 -9.92 -18.99
CA SER A 76 -17.60 -10.19 -19.53
C SER A 76 -16.72 -10.97 -18.52
N GLY A 77 -16.72 -10.57 -17.24
CA GLY A 77 -16.01 -11.26 -16.16
C GLY A 77 -16.52 -12.69 -15.97
N ARG A 78 -17.83 -12.90 -15.95
CA ARG A 78 -18.43 -14.27 -15.83
C ARG A 78 -18.04 -15.16 -17.00
N LEU A 79 -18.04 -14.63 -18.24
CA LEU A 79 -17.59 -15.35 -19.42
C LEU A 79 -16.10 -15.75 -19.31
N ALA A 80 -15.24 -14.86 -18.83
CA ALA A 80 -13.82 -15.13 -18.61
C ALA A 80 -13.64 -16.20 -17.51
N THR A 81 -14.34 -16.06 -16.39
CA THR A 81 -14.34 -17.03 -15.28
C THR A 81 -14.77 -18.43 -15.74
N MET A 82 -15.83 -18.54 -16.52
CA MET A 82 -16.28 -19.83 -17.08
C MET A 82 -15.23 -20.47 -17.99
N ASP A 83 -14.52 -19.65 -18.76
CA ASP A 83 -13.40 -20.10 -19.58
C ASP A 83 -12.26 -20.64 -18.73
N GLY A 84 -11.89 -19.89 -17.68
CA GLY A 84 -10.91 -20.32 -16.67
C GLY A 84 -11.27 -21.63 -16.01
N TRP A 85 -12.52 -21.81 -15.57
CA TRP A 85 -13.00 -23.08 -15.01
C TRP A 85 -12.83 -24.25 -15.98
N GLY A 86 -13.19 -24.05 -17.24
CA GLY A 86 -13.05 -25.07 -18.29
C GLY A 86 -11.60 -25.40 -18.65
N ILE A 87 -10.66 -24.46 -18.50
CA ILE A 87 -9.23 -24.69 -18.74
C ILE A 87 -8.58 -25.39 -17.55
N VAL A 88 -8.87 -24.88 -16.34
CA VAL A 88 -8.20 -25.27 -15.10
C VAL A 88 -8.77 -26.56 -14.52
N GLY A 89 -10.10 -26.77 -14.63
CA GLY A 89 -10.78 -27.94 -14.09
C GLY A 89 -10.70 -28.07 -12.56
N CYS A 90 -10.51 -26.92 -11.85
CA CYS A 90 -10.32 -26.92 -10.39
C CYS A 90 -11.55 -27.38 -9.60
N TYR A 91 -12.74 -27.27 -10.18
CA TYR A 91 -14.00 -27.73 -9.59
C TYR A 91 -14.51 -29.06 -10.14
N ASP A 92 -13.78 -29.71 -11.07
CA ASP A 92 -14.17 -30.98 -11.70
C ASP A 92 -13.82 -32.19 -10.84
N LYS A 93 -13.16 -32.00 -9.72
CA LYS A 93 -12.68 -33.02 -8.81
C LYS A 93 -12.88 -32.61 -7.34
N PRO A 94 -12.91 -33.57 -6.38
CA PRO A 94 -12.92 -33.29 -4.97
C PRO A 94 -11.73 -32.37 -4.56
N PHE A 95 -11.96 -31.48 -3.64
CA PHE A 95 -10.91 -30.48 -3.21
C PHE A 95 -9.64 -31.16 -2.70
N ILE A 96 -9.75 -32.32 -2.03
CA ILE A 96 -8.57 -33.08 -1.58
C ILE A 96 -7.65 -33.44 -2.74
N ASN A 97 -8.19 -33.87 -3.89
CA ASN A 97 -7.39 -34.22 -5.06
C ASN A 97 -6.73 -32.97 -5.68
N TYR A 98 -7.44 -31.83 -5.70
CA TYR A 98 -6.90 -30.56 -6.14
C TYR A 98 -5.76 -30.12 -5.21
N PHE A 99 -5.96 -30.19 -3.90
CA PHE A 99 -4.96 -29.84 -2.88
C PHE A 99 -3.68 -30.69 -3.04
N GLU A 100 -3.79 -32.02 -3.15
CA GLU A 100 -2.65 -32.92 -3.38
C GLU A 100 -1.91 -32.59 -4.69
N GLU A 101 -2.63 -32.27 -5.76
CA GLU A 101 -2.02 -31.85 -7.03
C GLU A 101 -1.23 -30.56 -6.92
N GLN A 102 -1.78 -29.54 -6.27
CA GLN A 102 -1.09 -28.25 -6.06
C GLN A 102 0.14 -28.41 -5.15
N ARG A 103 0.08 -29.30 -4.16
CA ARG A 103 1.23 -29.69 -3.32
C ARG A 103 2.32 -30.37 -4.17
N ASN A 104 1.95 -31.35 -4.96
CA ASN A 104 2.87 -32.14 -5.79
C ASN A 104 3.52 -31.28 -6.90
N ASN A 105 2.80 -30.33 -7.46
CA ASN A 105 3.30 -29.42 -8.48
C ASN A 105 4.16 -28.26 -7.93
N GLY A 106 4.25 -28.12 -6.59
CA GLY A 106 5.01 -27.09 -5.91
C GLY A 106 4.38 -25.68 -5.91
N GLU A 107 3.14 -25.55 -6.42
CA GLU A 107 2.44 -24.27 -6.39
C GLU A 107 1.97 -23.91 -4.96
N TRP A 108 1.56 -24.91 -4.17
CA TRP A 108 1.23 -24.79 -2.75
C TRP A 108 2.32 -25.43 -1.89
N SER A 109 3.55 -24.93 -1.97
CA SER A 109 4.74 -25.54 -1.33
C SER A 109 4.99 -25.11 0.11
N HIS A 110 4.19 -24.19 0.68
CA HIS A 110 4.38 -23.76 2.08
C HIS A 110 4.23 -24.96 3.03
N LYS A 111 5.25 -25.15 3.92
CA LYS A 111 5.32 -26.30 4.84
C LYS A 111 4.10 -26.42 5.78
N ASN A 112 3.48 -25.30 6.12
CA ASN A 112 2.34 -25.30 7.04
C ASN A 112 1.07 -25.99 6.46
N PHE A 113 1.02 -26.26 5.17
CA PHE A 113 -0.04 -27.14 4.63
C PHE A 113 0.05 -28.58 5.15
N ASP A 114 1.23 -29.02 5.61
CA ASP A 114 1.45 -30.39 6.10
C ASP A 114 0.75 -30.67 7.43
N ILE A 115 0.27 -29.62 8.14
CA ILE A 115 -0.47 -29.78 9.40
C ILE A 115 -1.90 -30.33 9.18
N TYR A 116 -2.45 -30.18 7.97
CA TYR A 116 -3.83 -30.57 7.68
C TYR A 116 -3.94 -32.05 7.39
N THR A 117 -4.83 -32.73 8.13
CA THR A 117 -5.18 -34.13 7.83
C THR A 117 -6.08 -34.21 6.60
N LYS A 118 -6.22 -35.41 6.02
CA LYS A 118 -7.11 -35.62 4.88
C LYS A 118 -8.57 -35.28 5.21
N GLU A 119 -9.02 -35.63 6.39
CA GLU A 119 -10.36 -35.34 6.90
C GLU A 119 -10.58 -33.81 7.02
N GLU A 120 -9.59 -33.07 7.54
CA GLU A 120 -9.68 -31.62 7.59
C GLU A 120 -9.76 -30.99 6.19
N VAL A 121 -8.96 -31.47 5.25
CA VAL A 121 -8.99 -30.96 3.85
C VAL A 121 -10.34 -31.27 3.18
N GLU A 122 -10.92 -32.43 3.41
CA GLU A 122 -12.27 -32.80 2.90
C GLU A 122 -13.34 -31.86 3.50
N ILE A 123 -13.29 -31.58 4.80
CA ILE A 123 -14.20 -30.63 5.46
C ILE A 123 -14.01 -29.21 4.87
N ILE A 124 -12.78 -28.75 4.71
CA ILE A 124 -12.46 -27.44 4.14
C ILE A 124 -13.04 -27.33 2.71
N GLY A 125 -12.97 -28.41 1.93
CA GLY A 125 -13.57 -28.45 0.60
C GLY A 125 -15.07 -28.11 0.59
N THR A 126 -15.80 -28.39 1.68
CA THR A 126 -17.23 -28.06 1.81
C THR A 126 -17.50 -26.57 2.05
N PHE A 127 -16.49 -25.79 2.40
CA PHE A 127 -16.64 -24.34 2.61
C PHE A 127 -16.60 -23.56 1.29
N ILE A 128 -16.08 -24.16 0.21
CA ILE A 128 -15.84 -23.49 -1.06
C ILE A 128 -17.16 -23.25 -1.80
N VAL A 129 -17.45 -21.99 -2.10
CA VAL A 129 -18.61 -21.54 -2.87
C VAL A 129 -18.14 -21.04 -4.23
N LYS A 130 -18.06 -21.94 -5.21
CA LYS A 130 -17.52 -21.66 -6.55
C LYS A 130 -18.25 -20.54 -7.29
N GLU A 131 -19.55 -20.38 -7.03
CA GLU A 131 -20.40 -19.36 -7.64
C GLU A 131 -19.92 -17.94 -7.30
N ARG A 132 -19.17 -17.75 -6.21
CA ARG A 132 -18.55 -16.47 -5.84
C ARG A 132 -17.44 -16.02 -6.80
N ASP A 133 -16.89 -16.93 -7.64
CA ASP A 133 -16.04 -16.51 -8.75
C ASP A 133 -16.78 -15.63 -9.78
N LEU A 134 -18.10 -15.79 -9.89
CA LEU A 134 -18.96 -15.08 -10.85
C LEU A 134 -19.29 -13.62 -10.44
N GLN A 135 -18.86 -13.19 -9.26
CA GLN A 135 -19.05 -11.81 -8.80
C GLN A 135 -18.00 -10.82 -9.34
N HIS A 136 -16.96 -11.32 -10.01
CA HIS A 136 -15.84 -10.55 -10.49
C HIS A 136 -16.11 -9.93 -11.87
N THR A 137 -15.82 -8.62 -12.02
CA THR A 137 -15.81 -7.94 -13.32
C THR A 137 -14.62 -8.39 -14.15
N ILE A 138 -14.62 -8.05 -15.43
CA ILE A 138 -13.51 -8.42 -16.35
C ILE A 138 -12.16 -7.87 -15.86
N ALA A 139 -12.10 -6.63 -15.37
CA ALA A 139 -10.86 -6.04 -14.85
C ALA A 139 -10.33 -6.79 -13.62
N SER A 140 -11.23 -7.29 -12.77
CA SER A 140 -10.87 -8.10 -11.61
C SER A 140 -10.30 -9.45 -12.01
N VAL A 141 -10.95 -10.15 -12.98
CA VAL A 141 -10.48 -11.46 -13.48
C VAL A 141 -9.12 -11.30 -14.17
N GLU A 142 -8.97 -10.34 -15.09
CA GLU A 142 -7.69 -10.05 -15.77
C GLU A 142 -6.57 -9.76 -14.76
N THR A 143 -6.87 -9.02 -13.69
CA THR A 143 -5.90 -8.73 -12.61
C THR A 143 -5.53 -9.99 -11.83
N ALA A 144 -6.51 -10.83 -11.48
CA ALA A 144 -6.26 -12.09 -10.78
C ALA A 144 -5.36 -13.02 -11.60
N GLU A 145 -5.69 -13.24 -12.88
CA GLU A 145 -4.96 -14.13 -13.79
C GLU A 145 -3.54 -13.64 -14.07
N SER A 146 -3.36 -12.33 -14.30
CA SER A 146 -2.05 -11.78 -14.64
C SER A 146 -1.10 -11.67 -13.44
N LYS A 147 -1.64 -11.48 -12.21
CA LYS A 147 -0.82 -11.15 -11.03
C LYS A 147 -0.86 -12.19 -9.92
N TYR A 148 -2.03 -12.77 -9.58
CA TYR A 148 -2.24 -13.43 -8.29
C TYR A 148 -2.44 -14.95 -8.35
N LEU A 149 -3.08 -15.46 -9.40
CA LEU A 149 -3.35 -16.88 -9.50
C LEU A 149 -2.07 -17.69 -9.75
N ALA A 150 -1.95 -18.79 -9.04
CA ALA A 150 -0.95 -19.80 -9.32
C ALA A 150 -1.36 -20.62 -10.57
N LYS A 151 -0.46 -21.46 -11.06
CA LYS A 151 -0.79 -22.34 -12.19
C LYS A 151 -1.93 -23.27 -11.82
N ASN A 152 -2.94 -23.37 -12.67
CA ASN A 152 -4.13 -24.17 -12.48
C ASN A 152 -4.94 -23.80 -11.22
N GLU A 153 -5.08 -22.51 -10.94
CA GLU A 153 -5.81 -21.98 -9.78
C GLU A 153 -7.00 -21.12 -10.23
N CYS A 154 -8.13 -21.23 -9.54
CA CYS A 154 -9.29 -20.33 -9.66
C CYS A 154 -9.34 -19.40 -8.45
N ILE A 155 -10.15 -18.33 -8.51
CA ILE A 155 -10.14 -17.28 -7.47
C ILE A 155 -10.51 -17.84 -6.09
N GLN A 156 -11.54 -18.71 -5.99
CA GLN A 156 -11.90 -19.30 -4.68
C GLN A 156 -10.81 -20.24 -4.16
N MET A 157 -10.03 -20.88 -5.04
CA MET A 157 -8.87 -21.70 -4.63
C MET A 157 -7.74 -20.83 -4.06
N LEU A 158 -7.50 -19.64 -4.63
CA LEU A 158 -6.60 -18.63 -4.07
C LEU A 158 -7.02 -18.26 -2.65
N PHE A 159 -8.30 -17.95 -2.44
CA PHE A 159 -8.82 -17.52 -1.14
C PHE A 159 -8.76 -18.64 -0.09
N ILE A 160 -9.21 -19.84 -0.43
CA ILE A 160 -9.18 -20.96 0.53
C ILE A 160 -7.75 -21.39 0.88
N GLY A 161 -6.82 -21.39 -0.08
CA GLY A 161 -5.41 -21.71 0.15
C GLY A 161 -4.74 -20.72 1.09
N ASN A 162 -5.01 -19.41 0.92
CA ASN A 162 -4.53 -18.39 1.85
C ASN A 162 -5.18 -18.53 3.23
N ALA A 163 -6.50 -18.74 3.31
CA ALA A 163 -7.21 -18.95 4.58
C ALA A 163 -6.64 -20.15 5.38
N MET A 164 -6.36 -21.26 4.70
CA MET A 164 -5.70 -22.42 5.31
C MET A 164 -4.34 -22.06 5.92
N LEU A 165 -3.50 -21.32 5.19
CA LEU A 165 -2.18 -20.96 5.69
C LEU A 165 -2.25 -20.03 6.90
N TYR A 166 -3.10 -19.01 6.86
CA TYR A 166 -3.28 -18.12 8.00
C TYR A 166 -3.85 -18.83 9.23
N ALA A 167 -4.74 -19.81 9.04
CA ALA A 167 -5.30 -20.59 10.12
C ALA A 167 -4.37 -21.71 10.64
N SER A 168 -3.28 -22.01 9.93
CA SER A 168 -2.38 -23.13 10.26
C SER A 168 -1.69 -23.03 11.61
N VAL A 169 -1.62 -21.84 12.21
CA VAL A 169 -1.00 -21.59 13.53
C VAL A 169 -1.96 -21.81 14.70
N GLU A 170 -3.23 -22.06 14.43
CA GLU A 170 -4.22 -22.33 15.46
C GLU A 170 -3.94 -23.68 16.14
N LYS A 171 -4.10 -23.72 17.47
CA LYS A 171 -3.58 -24.79 18.34
C LYS A 171 -4.32 -26.12 18.19
N THR A 172 -5.62 -26.07 17.83
CA THR A 172 -6.45 -27.30 17.74
C THR A 172 -7.07 -27.43 16.35
N PRO A 173 -7.38 -28.68 15.87
CA PRO A 173 -8.07 -28.88 14.61
C PRO A 173 -9.39 -28.09 14.52
N GLN A 174 -10.16 -28.05 15.60
CA GLN A 174 -11.45 -27.37 15.66
C GLN A 174 -11.28 -25.85 15.49
N SER A 175 -10.33 -25.22 16.24
CA SER A 175 -10.05 -23.79 16.09
C SER A 175 -9.50 -23.48 14.71
N ARG A 176 -8.69 -24.36 14.13
CA ARG A 176 -8.12 -24.22 12.80
C ARG A 176 -9.21 -24.24 11.72
N LEU A 177 -10.11 -25.22 11.74
CA LEU A 177 -11.24 -25.31 10.81
C LEU A 177 -12.17 -24.10 10.91
N LEU A 178 -12.46 -23.65 12.14
CA LEU A 178 -13.28 -22.46 12.36
C LEU A 178 -12.63 -21.21 11.75
N ARG A 179 -11.32 -21.03 11.95
CA ARG A 179 -10.56 -19.91 11.38
C ARG A 179 -10.44 -19.99 9.85
N VAL A 180 -10.23 -21.19 9.28
CA VAL A 180 -10.25 -21.36 7.80
C VAL A 180 -11.58 -20.88 7.25
N LYS A 181 -12.70 -21.30 7.86
CA LYS A 181 -14.03 -20.90 7.42
C LYS A 181 -14.22 -19.40 7.52
N GLU A 182 -13.90 -18.80 8.67
CA GLU A 182 -14.00 -17.35 8.91
C GLU A 182 -13.18 -16.56 7.88
N PHE A 183 -11.88 -16.86 7.77
CA PHE A 183 -10.99 -16.14 6.86
C PHE A 183 -11.39 -16.31 5.38
N TYR A 184 -11.84 -17.51 5.01
CA TYR A 184 -12.35 -17.75 3.66
C TYR A 184 -13.61 -16.94 3.37
N GLU A 185 -14.58 -16.91 4.28
CA GLU A 185 -15.81 -16.14 4.11
C GLU A 185 -15.51 -14.66 3.89
N GLU A 186 -14.64 -14.07 4.69
CA GLU A 186 -14.28 -12.65 4.57
C GLU A 186 -13.56 -12.34 3.24
N LEU A 187 -12.60 -13.18 2.84
CA LEU A 187 -11.89 -13.04 1.56
C LEU A 187 -12.82 -13.28 0.37
N SER A 188 -13.65 -14.31 0.45
CA SER A 188 -14.55 -14.75 -0.62
C SER A 188 -15.72 -13.80 -0.85
N ASN A 189 -16.19 -13.10 0.19
CA ASN A 189 -17.18 -12.03 0.11
C ASN A 189 -16.55 -10.68 -0.28
N LEU A 190 -15.24 -10.65 -0.53
CA LEU A 190 -14.48 -9.45 -0.91
C LEU A 190 -14.53 -8.33 0.16
N GLU A 191 -14.66 -8.69 1.43
CA GLU A 191 -14.64 -7.75 2.56
C GLU A 191 -13.20 -7.43 3.00
N TRP A 192 -12.24 -8.33 2.67
CA TRP A 192 -10.81 -8.16 2.95
C TRP A 192 -9.98 -8.19 1.68
N SER A 193 -9.00 -7.31 1.60
CA SER A 193 -8.01 -7.21 0.55
C SER A 193 -6.62 -7.48 1.11
N LEU A 194 -6.03 -8.61 0.73
CA LEU A 194 -4.65 -8.94 1.07
C LEU A 194 -3.68 -8.16 0.19
N ALA A 195 -2.52 -7.79 0.72
CA ALA A 195 -1.46 -7.17 -0.08
C ALA A 195 -0.92 -8.14 -1.14
N SER A 196 -0.46 -7.58 -2.28
CA SER A 196 0.03 -8.40 -3.41
C SER A 196 1.07 -9.45 -3.04
N PRO A 197 2.09 -9.20 -2.17
CA PRO A 197 3.01 -10.25 -1.76
C PRO A 197 2.34 -11.43 -1.06
N GLN A 198 1.28 -11.20 -0.30
CA GLN A 198 0.51 -12.27 0.34
C GLN A 198 -0.24 -13.12 -0.68
N LEU A 199 -0.91 -12.46 -1.65
CA LEU A 199 -1.63 -13.13 -2.72
C LEU A 199 -0.71 -13.95 -3.62
N MET A 200 0.52 -13.48 -3.88
CA MET A 200 1.47 -14.11 -4.80
C MET A 200 2.36 -15.17 -4.14
N ASN A 201 2.83 -14.90 -2.92
CA ASN A 201 3.98 -15.57 -2.34
C ASN A 201 3.64 -16.54 -1.20
N LEU A 202 2.55 -16.29 -0.47
CA LEU A 202 2.26 -17.01 0.78
C LEU A 202 2.15 -18.53 0.55
N ARG A 203 1.40 -18.95 -0.49
CA ARG A 203 1.22 -20.38 -0.80
C ARG A 203 2.53 -21.09 -1.16
N LYS A 204 3.55 -20.34 -1.58
CA LYS A 204 4.91 -20.83 -1.91
C LYS A 204 5.88 -20.79 -0.74
N GLY A 205 5.46 -20.28 0.42
CA GLY A 205 6.33 -20.14 1.61
C GLY A 205 7.41 -19.09 1.46
N LEU A 206 7.16 -18.06 0.63
CA LEU A 206 8.03 -16.91 0.45
C LEU A 206 7.62 -15.75 1.37
N ASN A 207 8.39 -14.67 1.35
CA ASN A 207 8.09 -13.47 2.13
C ASN A 207 6.70 -12.90 1.82
N ASN A 208 5.94 -12.57 2.85
CA ASN A 208 4.62 -11.96 2.76
C ASN A 208 4.57 -10.49 3.22
N ALA A 209 5.68 -9.96 3.76
CA ALA A 209 5.78 -8.56 4.14
C ALA A 209 6.01 -7.67 2.91
N SER A 210 5.39 -6.49 2.91
CA SER A 210 5.39 -5.57 1.78
C SER A 210 6.39 -4.42 1.94
N CYS A 211 6.56 -3.90 3.16
CA CYS A 211 7.21 -2.64 3.44
C CYS A 211 8.44 -2.83 4.32
N PHE A 212 9.56 -2.22 3.89
CA PHE A 212 10.84 -2.27 4.58
C PHE A 212 11.48 -0.89 4.61
N ILE A 213 12.14 -0.53 5.72
CA ILE A 213 12.93 0.70 5.83
C ILE A 213 14.31 0.36 6.37
N LEU A 214 15.34 0.87 5.69
CA LEU A 214 16.74 0.74 6.03
C LEU A 214 17.33 2.12 6.31
N ALA A 215 18.23 2.19 7.29
CA ALA A 215 18.89 3.44 7.68
C ALA A 215 20.38 3.15 7.98
N PRO A 216 21.26 3.02 6.98
CA PRO A 216 22.68 2.74 7.21
C PRO A 216 23.39 3.89 7.93
N TYR A 217 24.38 3.56 8.78
CA TYR A 217 25.32 4.55 9.31
C TYR A 217 26.28 5.05 8.23
N ASP A 218 26.96 6.15 8.50
CA ASP A 218 28.03 6.74 7.69
C ASP A 218 29.34 5.93 7.84
N ASP A 219 29.25 4.64 7.53
CA ASP A 219 30.32 3.65 7.55
C ASP A 219 30.23 2.74 6.33
N LEU A 220 31.35 2.40 5.72
CA LEU A 220 31.40 1.64 4.49
C LEU A 220 30.73 0.26 4.62
N ASN A 221 30.98 -0.44 5.74
CA ASN A 221 30.40 -1.78 5.95
C ASN A 221 28.89 -1.68 6.13
N SER A 222 28.39 -0.77 6.99
CA SER A 222 26.96 -0.53 7.20
C SER A 222 26.25 -0.18 5.90
N ILE A 223 26.84 0.67 5.05
CA ILE A 223 26.29 1.05 3.74
C ILE A 223 26.19 -0.16 2.79
N TYR A 224 27.27 -0.95 2.67
CA TYR A 224 27.28 -2.09 1.74
C TYR A 224 26.50 -3.29 2.25
N ASP A 225 26.42 -3.53 3.55
CA ASP A 225 25.52 -4.52 4.13
C ASP A 225 24.06 -4.13 3.88
N ALA A 226 23.70 -2.86 4.03
CA ALA A 226 22.37 -2.37 3.69
C ALA A 226 22.06 -2.52 2.18
N PHE A 227 23.02 -2.33 1.24
CA PHE A 227 22.81 -2.62 -0.19
C PHE A 227 22.54 -4.11 -0.44
N LYS A 228 23.28 -4.99 0.22
CA LYS A 228 23.05 -6.44 0.15
C LYS A 228 21.65 -6.80 0.63
N ASP A 229 21.22 -6.20 1.74
CA ASP A 229 19.90 -6.42 2.32
C ASP A 229 18.79 -5.86 1.42
N ALA A 230 18.98 -4.66 0.85
CA ALA A 230 18.08 -4.09 -0.15
C ALA A 230 17.89 -5.02 -1.36
N ALA A 231 18.97 -5.62 -1.87
CA ALA A 231 18.92 -6.60 -2.95
C ALA A 231 18.12 -7.85 -2.56
N GLN A 232 18.33 -8.39 -1.35
CA GLN A 232 17.57 -9.54 -0.85
C GLN A 232 16.08 -9.23 -0.62
N ILE A 233 15.77 -8.07 -0.06
CA ILE A 233 14.39 -7.61 0.15
C ILE A 233 13.69 -7.44 -1.21
N SER A 234 14.30 -6.74 -2.16
CA SER A 234 13.77 -6.54 -3.50
C SER A 234 13.51 -7.88 -4.21
N LYS A 235 14.47 -8.81 -4.19
CA LYS A 235 14.32 -10.17 -4.74
C LYS A 235 13.09 -10.89 -4.18
N ASN A 236 12.75 -10.66 -2.91
CA ASN A 236 11.62 -11.29 -2.22
C ASN A 236 10.31 -10.47 -2.30
N GLY A 237 10.25 -9.45 -3.15
CA GLY A 237 9.02 -8.70 -3.42
C GLY A 237 8.74 -7.53 -2.48
N GLY A 238 9.69 -7.14 -1.61
CA GLY A 238 9.56 -6.02 -0.69
C GLY A 238 9.83 -4.67 -1.36
N GLY A 239 9.06 -3.64 -0.99
CA GLY A 239 9.32 -2.23 -1.30
C GLY A 239 10.21 -1.59 -0.24
N LEU A 240 11.13 -0.72 -0.67
CA LEU A 240 12.16 -0.16 0.19
C LEU A 240 11.96 1.32 0.51
N GLY A 241 12.18 1.69 1.77
CA GLY A 241 12.52 3.03 2.22
C GLY A 241 14.00 3.06 2.64
N TRP A 242 14.73 4.09 2.24
CA TRP A 242 16.14 4.23 2.55
C TRP A 242 16.45 5.62 3.10
N TYR A 243 16.95 5.70 4.31
CA TYR A 243 17.27 6.95 4.98
C TYR A 243 18.73 7.37 4.74
N LEU A 244 18.94 8.61 4.32
CA LEU A 244 20.24 9.17 3.99
C LEU A 244 20.78 10.17 5.04
N GLY A 245 20.00 10.51 6.05
CA GLY A 245 20.35 11.58 6.99
C GLY A 245 21.54 11.30 7.89
N PHE A 246 22.04 10.05 7.98
CA PHE A 246 23.30 9.75 8.65
C PHE A 246 24.54 10.02 7.79
N ILE A 247 24.39 10.00 6.46
CA ILE A 247 25.49 10.02 5.50
C ILE A 247 26.07 11.42 5.42
N ARG A 248 27.41 11.52 5.45
CA ARG A 248 28.11 12.79 5.32
C ARG A 248 27.84 13.48 4.00
N ALA A 249 27.78 14.81 4.05
CA ALA A 249 27.55 15.64 2.87
C ALA A 249 28.75 15.69 1.94
N LYS A 250 28.50 16.09 0.69
CA LYS A 250 29.52 16.37 -0.32
C LYS A 250 30.54 17.39 0.19
N GLY A 251 31.81 17.11 -0.06
CA GLY A 251 32.93 17.96 0.37
C GLY A 251 33.35 17.75 1.83
N SER A 252 32.65 16.90 2.61
CA SER A 252 33.09 16.53 3.95
C SER A 252 34.38 15.69 3.91
N SER A 253 35.25 15.87 4.91
CA SER A 253 36.52 15.16 5.00
C SER A 253 36.35 13.63 4.99
N LEU A 254 37.25 12.94 4.27
CA LEU A 254 37.37 11.50 4.26
C LEU A 254 38.69 11.09 4.92
N MET A 255 38.64 10.23 5.96
CA MET A 255 39.83 9.69 6.64
C MET A 255 40.83 10.76 7.14
N GLY A 256 40.33 11.96 7.49
CA GLY A 256 41.18 13.09 7.91
C GLY A 256 42.04 13.73 6.80
N THR A 257 41.72 13.40 5.53
CA THR A 257 42.39 14.01 4.36
C THR A 257 41.59 15.19 3.83
N ASP A 258 42.24 16.06 3.01
CA ASP A 258 41.58 17.15 2.30
C ASP A 258 40.70 16.66 1.12
N GLY A 259 40.57 15.36 0.91
CA GLY A 259 39.72 14.73 -0.09
C GLY A 259 38.26 14.74 0.36
N GLY A 260 37.38 15.34 -0.44
CA GLY A 260 35.97 15.47 -0.11
C GLY A 260 35.12 14.26 -0.46
N SER A 261 34.17 13.94 0.42
CA SER A 261 33.09 12.98 0.14
C SER A 261 32.29 13.38 -1.11
N GLY A 262 31.82 12.42 -1.87
CA GLY A 262 30.85 12.63 -2.96
C GLY A 262 29.43 12.94 -2.48
N GLY A 263 29.17 12.85 -1.17
CA GLY A 263 27.85 13.05 -0.56
C GLY A 263 26.88 11.90 -0.83
N VAL A 264 25.58 12.19 -0.73
CA VAL A 264 24.52 11.17 -0.82
C VAL A 264 24.20 10.72 -2.26
N LEU A 265 24.43 11.55 -3.28
CA LEU A 265 23.99 11.23 -4.66
C LEU A 265 24.64 9.98 -5.26
N PRO A 266 25.96 9.72 -5.10
CA PRO A 266 26.55 8.48 -5.57
C PRO A 266 25.94 7.24 -4.92
N GLN A 267 25.58 7.31 -3.62
CA GLN A 267 24.92 6.22 -2.90
C GLN A 267 23.50 5.97 -3.45
N VAL A 268 22.74 7.03 -3.72
CA VAL A 268 21.42 6.92 -4.35
C VAL A 268 21.53 6.25 -5.72
N LYS A 269 22.55 6.58 -6.52
CA LYS A 269 22.78 5.96 -7.84
C LYS A 269 23.05 4.46 -7.73
N VAL A 270 23.90 4.03 -6.78
CA VAL A 270 24.15 2.61 -6.54
C VAL A 270 22.87 1.87 -6.14
N LEU A 271 22.06 2.45 -5.25
CA LEU A 271 20.79 1.85 -4.85
C LEU A 271 19.81 1.76 -6.03
N ASN A 272 19.69 2.82 -6.82
CA ASN A 272 18.86 2.85 -8.03
C ASN A 272 19.23 1.69 -8.97
N ASP A 273 20.50 1.55 -9.29
CA ASP A 273 20.97 0.54 -10.22
C ASP A 273 20.87 -0.88 -9.63
N THR A 274 21.01 -1.03 -8.31
CA THR A 274 20.76 -2.29 -7.60
C THR A 274 19.30 -2.72 -7.74
N LEU A 275 18.35 -1.81 -7.54
CA LEU A 275 16.91 -2.10 -7.64
C LEU A 275 16.47 -2.36 -9.09
N VAL A 276 17.09 -1.69 -10.07
CA VAL A 276 16.87 -1.97 -11.51
C VAL A 276 17.40 -3.36 -11.88
N TYR A 277 18.58 -3.72 -11.37
CA TYR A 277 19.20 -5.04 -11.63
C TYR A 277 18.44 -6.19 -10.96
N ILE A 278 18.01 -6.02 -9.70
CA ILE A 278 17.28 -7.02 -8.92
C ILE A 278 15.77 -6.81 -9.08
N ASN A 279 15.22 -7.30 -10.18
CA ASN A 279 13.76 -7.31 -10.33
C ASN A 279 13.12 -8.46 -9.54
N GLN A 280 11.85 -8.28 -9.17
CA GLN A 280 11.07 -9.20 -8.35
C GLN A 280 10.62 -10.42 -9.16
N ALA A 281 11.49 -11.41 -9.29
CA ALA A 281 11.26 -12.68 -10.02
C ALA A 281 10.76 -12.49 -11.47
N GLY A 282 11.15 -11.41 -12.13
CA GLY A 282 10.72 -11.07 -13.50
C GLY A 282 9.28 -10.57 -13.63
N LYS A 283 8.52 -10.51 -12.54
CA LYS A 283 7.11 -10.07 -12.53
C LYS A 283 6.93 -8.58 -12.22
N ARG A 284 7.86 -7.96 -11.47
CA ARG A 284 7.84 -6.57 -11.04
C ARG A 284 9.23 -5.96 -11.07
N LYS A 285 9.33 -4.65 -11.34
CA LYS A 285 10.57 -3.90 -11.14
C LYS A 285 10.83 -3.73 -9.64
N GLY A 286 12.10 -3.77 -9.21
CA GLY A 286 12.49 -3.36 -7.87
C GLY A 286 12.11 -1.91 -7.64
N ALA A 287 11.62 -1.58 -6.44
CA ALA A 287 11.11 -0.26 -6.14
C ALA A 287 11.58 0.22 -4.77
N GLY A 288 11.97 1.49 -4.70
CA GLY A 288 12.45 2.09 -3.46
C GLY A 288 12.26 3.60 -3.41
N THR A 289 12.20 4.13 -2.20
CA THR A 289 12.28 5.56 -1.91
C THR A 289 13.56 5.87 -1.15
N VAL A 290 14.14 7.05 -1.41
CA VAL A 290 15.27 7.59 -0.67
C VAL A 290 14.84 8.86 0.04
N ALA A 291 15.14 8.98 1.31
CA ALA A 291 14.70 10.07 2.16
C ALA A 291 15.87 10.91 2.64
N LEU A 292 15.81 12.23 2.41
CA LEU A 292 16.80 13.17 2.87
C LEU A 292 16.15 14.27 3.73
N PRO A 293 16.68 14.54 4.94
CA PRO A 293 16.20 15.64 5.76
C PRO A 293 16.47 17.02 5.14
N ILE A 294 15.52 17.95 5.34
CA ILE A 294 15.60 19.33 4.83
C ILE A 294 16.80 20.13 5.36
N TRP A 295 17.42 19.67 6.43
CA TRP A 295 18.62 20.27 7.02
C TRP A 295 19.95 19.72 6.47
N HIS A 296 19.89 18.67 5.61
CA HIS A 296 21.10 18.07 5.04
C HIS A 296 21.71 18.94 3.95
N ASN A 297 23.06 19.10 3.95
CA ASN A 297 23.73 20.03 3.03
C ASN A 297 23.60 19.68 1.54
N ASP A 298 23.32 18.42 1.20
CA ASP A 298 23.13 17.98 -0.18
C ASP A 298 21.67 18.13 -0.67
N ILE A 299 20.78 18.78 0.10
CA ILE A 299 19.34 18.81 -0.20
C ILE A 299 19.01 19.47 -1.55
N MET A 300 19.75 20.52 -1.95
CA MET A 300 19.51 21.19 -3.23
C MET A 300 19.87 20.30 -4.42
N ASP A 301 20.99 19.58 -4.34
CA ASP A 301 21.38 18.62 -5.38
C ASP A 301 20.43 17.41 -5.39
N PHE A 302 19.91 17.02 -4.21
CA PHE A 302 18.95 15.92 -4.06
C PHE A 302 17.60 16.20 -4.74
N PHE A 303 17.11 17.45 -4.73
CA PHE A 303 15.91 17.81 -5.48
C PHE A 303 16.00 17.49 -6.97
N ASP A 304 17.21 17.54 -7.53
CA ASP A 304 17.45 17.37 -8.96
C ASP A 304 17.74 15.94 -9.41
N ILE A 305 17.65 14.93 -8.52
CA ILE A 305 18.03 13.53 -8.86
C ILE A 305 17.19 12.91 -9.98
N GLN A 306 15.98 13.44 -10.24
CA GLN A 306 15.08 12.97 -11.30
C GLN A 306 14.84 14.00 -12.41
N THR A 307 15.52 15.15 -12.38
CA THR A 307 15.42 16.14 -13.46
C THR A 307 16.28 15.70 -14.65
N GLU A 308 15.87 16.06 -15.86
CA GLU A 308 16.54 15.65 -17.10
C GLU A 308 17.79 16.50 -17.42
N VAL A 309 17.97 17.61 -16.67
CA VAL A 309 19.08 18.53 -16.85
C VAL A 309 20.20 18.23 -15.84
N GLY A 310 21.46 18.26 -16.30
CA GLY A 310 22.65 18.07 -15.47
C GLY A 310 23.44 16.81 -15.79
N ASP A 311 24.40 16.45 -14.93
CA ASP A 311 25.25 15.26 -15.11
C ASP A 311 24.43 13.95 -14.95
N PRO A 312 24.36 13.08 -15.97
CA PRO A 312 23.62 11.82 -15.88
C PRO A 312 24.09 10.89 -14.75
N ARG A 313 25.36 11.02 -14.33
CA ARG A 313 25.91 10.24 -13.21
C ARG A 313 25.31 10.58 -11.85
N SER A 314 24.70 11.76 -11.71
CA SER A 314 24.00 12.20 -10.50
C SER A 314 22.49 11.90 -10.56
N LYS A 315 21.99 11.27 -11.63
CA LYS A 315 20.57 11.00 -11.85
C LYS A 315 20.17 9.59 -11.47
N SER A 316 18.95 9.46 -10.92
CA SER A 316 18.37 8.20 -10.47
C SER A 316 16.85 8.23 -10.74
N PHE A 317 16.46 7.74 -11.92
CA PHE A 317 15.10 7.90 -12.42
C PHE A 317 14.10 6.85 -11.89
N ASP A 318 14.61 5.68 -11.43
CA ASP A 318 13.77 4.57 -11.00
C ASP A 318 13.50 4.56 -9.49
N ILE A 319 14.14 5.46 -8.73
CA ILE A 319 13.99 5.58 -7.29
C ILE A 319 13.17 6.82 -6.92
N GLN A 320 12.34 6.75 -5.88
CA GLN A 320 11.45 7.82 -5.50
C GLN A 320 12.09 8.69 -4.40
N PRO A 321 12.29 10.01 -4.61
CA PRO A 321 12.79 10.88 -3.56
C PRO A 321 11.71 11.22 -2.52
N GLN A 322 12.15 11.42 -1.27
CA GLN A 322 11.35 11.89 -0.15
C GLN A 322 12.12 12.99 0.61
N VAL A 323 11.44 14.02 1.04
CA VAL A 323 12.00 15.05 1.93
C VAL A 323 11.42 14.89 3.33
N CYS A 324 12.30 14.81 4.32
CA CYS A 324 11.93 14.81 5.73
C CYS A 324 11.89 16.25 6.24
N PHE A 325 10.70 16.83 6.33
CA PHE A 325 10.47 18.15 6.86
C PHE A 325 10.45 18.16 8.39
N MET A 326 11.06 19.20 8.98
CA MET A 326 11.03 19.48 10.40
C MET A 326 10.01 20.58 10.69
N ASP A 327 9.32 20.52 11.84
CA ASP A 327 8.33 21.52 12.23
C ASP A 327 8.94 22.94 12.26
N LEU A 328 10.18 23.08 12.73
CA LEU A 328 10.90 24.37 12.72
C LEU A 328 11.01 24.99 11.32
N PHE A 329 11.28 24.16 10.28
CA PHE A 329 11.32 24.64 8.90
C PHE A 329 9.93 25.13 8.44
N MET A 330 8.88 24.35 8.74
CA MET A 330 7.52 24.71 8.37
C MET A 330 7.01 25.95 9.11
N GLN A 331 7.39 26.12 10.38
CA GLN A 331 7.09 27.31 11.16
C GLN A 331 7.81 28.53 10.59
N LYS A 332 9.13 28.47 10.34
CA LYS A 332 9.87 29.56 9.69
C LYS A 332 9.28 29.94 8.33
N LEU A 333 8.78 28.95 7.56
CA LEU A 333 8.11 29.18 6.28
C LEU A 333 6.77 29.94 6.43
N GLU A 334 6.02 29.68 7.50
CA GLU A 334 4.77 30.39 7.78
C GLU A 334 5.01 31.79 8.33
N ASP A 335 5.91 31.92 9.32
CA ASP A 335 6.14 33.17 10.04
C ASP A 335 6.88 34.21 9.22
N ASN A 336 8.00 33.82 8.60
CA ASN A 336 8.80 34.69 7.75
C ASN A 336 9.65 33.88 6.77
N PRO A 337 9.17 33.62 5.55
CA PRO A 337 9.85 32.81 4.57
C PRO A 337 11.17 33.37 4.04
N GLN A 338 11.52 34.63 4.36
CA GLN A 338 12.80 35.24 4.01
C GLN A 338 13.91 34.92 5.03
N GLN A 339 13.59 34.28 6.15
CA GLN A 339 14.61 33.87 7.14
C GLN A 339 15.62 32.90 6.53
N GLU A 340 16.80 32.86 7.14
CA GLU A 340 17.84 31.88 6.80
C GLU A 340 17.47 30.49 7.33
N TRP A 341 17.82 29.49 6.53
CA TRP A 341 17.90 28.09 6.89
C TRP A 341 19.29 27.56 6.58
N ILE A 342 19.95 27.01 7.57
CA ILE A 342 21.30 26.45 7.45
C ILE A 342 21.17 24.94 7.20
N THR A 343 21.77 24.47 6.11
CA THR A 343 21.97 23.06 5.84
C THR A 343 23.38 22.66 6.22
N VAL A 344 23.55 21.49 6.83
CA VAL A 344 24.80 21.05 7.44
C VAL A 344 25.18 19.62 7.07
N CYS A 345 26.45 19.29 7.26
CA CYS A 345 26.93 17.91 7.20
C CYS A 345 26.72 17.22 8.56
N PRO A 346 25.91 16.13 8.65
CA PRO A 346 25.65 15.44 9.91
C PRO A 346 26.90 14.87 10.56
N HIS A 347 27.87 14.45 9.76
CA HIS A 347 29.15 13.94 10.24
C HIS A 347 29.95 15.03 10.99
N GLU A 348 30.08 16.22 10.38
CA GLU A 348 30.81 17.33 11.02
C GLU A 348 30.10 17.83 12.28
N VAL A 349 28.77 17.91 12.26
CA VAL A 349 27.95 18.25 13.45
C VAL A 349 28.21 17.25 14.58
N LYS A 350 28.23 15.97 14.29
CA LYS A 350 28.56 14.93 15.30
C LYS A 350 29.99 15.07 15.81
N GLU A 351 30.97 15.28 14.93
CA GLU A 351 32.38 15.40 15.34
C GLU A 351 32.64 16.65 16.18
N LYS A 352 32.05 17.79 15.82
CA LYS A 352 32.37 19.08 16.46
C LYS A 352 31.50 19.43 17.65
N LEU A 353 30.21 19.01 17.61
CA LEU A 353 29.23 19.37 18.64
C LEU A 353 28.76 18.17 19.47
N GLY A 354 29.09 16.93 19.05
CA GLY A 354 28.59 15.71 19.70
C GLY A 354 27.09 15.41 19.41
N ILE A 355 26.46 16.19 18.54
CA ILE A 355 25.03 16.09 18.24
C ILE A 355 24.82 15.07 17.11
N VAL A 356 24.00 14.04 17.36
CA VAL A 356 23.54 13.11 16.35
C VAL A 356 22.24 13.65 15.76
N LEU A 357 22.35 14.57 14.81
CA LEU A 357 21.22 15.33 14.28
C LEU A 357 20.05 14.47 13.74
N PRO A 358 20.28 13.29 13.11
CA PRO A 358 19.20 12.35 12.75
C PRO A 358 18.31 11.89 13.92
N ASN A 359 18.78 11.99 15.16
CA ASN A 359 18.02 11.59 16.35
C ASN A 359 17.29 12.76 17.02
N MET A 360 17.34 13.96 16.44
CA MET A 360 16.76 15.17 17.00
C MET A 360 15.42 15.48 16.33
N TYR A 361 14.35 15.59 17.12
CA TYR A 361 13.00 15.93 16.67
C TYR A 361 12.32 16.85 17.69
N ASN A 362 11.28 17.57 17.28
CA ASN A 362 10.51 18.47 18.12
C ASN A 362 11.40 19.50 18.85
N GLU A 363 11.28 19.61 20.16
CA GLU A 363 12.04 20.55 20.99
C GLU A 363 13.54 20.29 20.94
N ASP A 364 13.96 19.02 21.00
CA ASP A 364 15.37 18.62 20.92
C ASP A 364 16.02 19.07 19.61
N PHE A 365 15.25 19.04 18.51
CA PHE A 365 15.74 19.56 17.23
C PHE A 365 15.90 21.08 17.26
N VAL A 366 14.98 21.81 17.87
CA VAL A 366 15.06 23.29 17.98
C VAL A 366 16.31 23.69 18.77
N GLU A 367 16.58 23.03 19.89
CA GLU A 367 17.78 23.26 20.70
C GLU A 367 19.07 22.96 19.93
N ALA A 368 19.14 21.76 19.33
CA ALA A 368 20.28 21.33 18.53
C ALA A 368 20.53 22.26 17.32
N TYR A 369 19.46 22.73 16.67
CA TYR A 369 19.57 23.62 15.54
C TYR A 369 20.08 25.02 15.95
N SER A 370 19.69 25.52 17.10
CA SER A 370 20.23 26.80 17.66
C SER A 370 21.74 26.71 17.98
N GLU A 371 22.21 25.56 18.48
CA GLU A 371 23.64 25.30 18.67
C GLU A 371 24.39 25.24 17.33
N ILE A 372 23.78 24.67 16.30
CA ILE A 372 24.32 24.62 14.94
C ILE A 372 24.44 26.06 14.36
N GLU A 373 23.38 26.88 14.47
CA GLU A 373 23.38 28.26 14.02
C GLU A 373 24.58 29.03 14.66
N LYS A 374 24.75 28.92 15.97
CA LYS A 374 25.88 29.52 16.69
C LYS A 374 27.23 28.94 16.23
N ALA A 375 27.36 27.63 16.07
CA ALA A 375 28.63 27.00 15.64
C ALA A 375 29.03 27.39 14.21
N VAL A 376 28.06 27.70 13.35
CA VAL A 376 28.33 28.29 12.02
C VAL A 376 28.83 29.74 12.14
N GLU A 377 28.19 30.55 12.99
CA GLU A 377 28.63 31.96 13.25
C GLU A 377 30.03 32.00 13.85
N ASP A 378 30.33 31.15 14.80
CA ASP A 378 31.63 31.00 15.45
C ASP A 378 32.69 30.36 14.53
N GLY A 379 32.32 29.93 13.33
CA GLY A 379 33.21 29.31 12.34
C GLY A 379 33.71 27.92 12.74
N VAL A 380 33.03 27.22 13.64
CA VAL A 380 33.34 25.82 14.06
C VAL A 380 32.97 24.84 12.98
N LEU A 381 31.78 25.00 12.39
CA LEU A 381 31.33 24.18 11.25
C LEU A 381 31.78 24.84 9.93
N LYS A 382 32.22 23.99 8.97
CA LYS A 382 32.76 24.40 7.67
C LYS A 382 31.97 23.91 6.48
N VAL A 383 31.29 22.73 6.64
CA VAL A 383 30.49 22.08 5.58
C VAL A 383 29.04 22.42 5.79
N PHE A 384 28.65 23.61 5.37
CA PHE A 384 27.28 24.12 5.47
C PHE A 384 26.95 25.02 4.28
N THR A 385 25.64 25.25 4.07
CA THR A 385 25.16 26.28 3.14
C THR A 385 23.98 27.01 3.78
N LYS A 386 23.91 28.33 3.56
CA LYS A 386 22.80 29.18 4.00
C LYS A 386 21.85 29.42 2.84
N TYR A 387 20.59 29.11 3.03
CA TYR A 387 19.49 29.37 2.08
C TYR A 387 18.43 30.23 2.75
N LYS A 388 17.63 30.95 1.96
CA LYS A 388 16.36 31.43 2.47
C LYS A 388 15.38 30.27 2.49
N VAL A 389 14.54 30.19 3.51
CA VAL A 389 13.51 29.15 3.63
C VAL A 389 12.65 29.08 2.35
N ILE A 390 12.27 30.25 1.80
CA ILE A 390 11.46 30.33 0.59
C ILE A 390 12.15 29.76 -0.64
N ASP A 391 13.46 29.79 -0.74
CA ASP A 391 14.19 29.31 -1.92
C ASP A 391 14.23 27.78 -1.94
N LEU A 392 14.45 27.14 -0.78
CA LEU A 392 14.32 25.69 -0.63
C LEU A 392 12.89 25.23 -0.89
N TRP A 393 11.91 25.98 -0.38
CA TRP A 393 10.50 25.67 -0.55
C TRP A 393 10.06 25.79 -2.03
N ARG A 394 10.48 26.84 -2.72
CA ARG A 394 10.22 27.02 -4.17
C ARG A 394 10.84 25.89 -5.00
N LYS A 395 12.07 25.49 -4.68
CA LYS A 395 12.75 24.40 -5.36
C LYS A 395 12.00 23.07 -5.16
N TYR A 396 11.61 22.78 -3.92
CA TYR A 396 10.77 21.62 -3.61
C TYR A 396 9.47 21.63 -4.41
N LEU A 397 8.72 22.73 -4.37
CA LEU A 397 7.43 22.85 -5.07
C LEU A 397 7.58 22.72 -6.58
N GLN A 398 8.62 23.31 -7.16
CA GLN A 398 8.89 23.18 -8.59
C GLN A 398 9.01 21.71 -9.00
N VAL A 399 9.86 20.96 -8.33
CA VAL A 399 10.10 19.55 -8.65
C VAL A 399 8.86 18.70 -8.33
N PHE A 400 8.19 18.96 -7.20
CA PHE A 400 6.96 18.28 -6.81
C PHE A 400 5.84 18.49 -7.85
N PHE A 401 5.69 19.70 -8.37
CA PHE A 401 4.71 20.00 -9.41
C PHE A 401 5.06 19.35 -10.75
N GLU A 402 6.35 19.35 -11.14
CA GLU A 402 6.81 18.80 -12.42
C GLU A 402 6.83 17.27 -12.46
N LYS A 403 7.20 16.62 -11.35
CA LYS A 403 7.47 15.18 -11.28
C LYS A 403 6.50 14.41 -10.36
N GLY A 404 5.61 15.11 -9.62
CA GLY A 404 4.73 14.52 -8.61
C GLY A 404 5.41 14.10 -7.31
N ARG A 405 6.68 14.42 -7.15
CA ARG A 405 7.57 14.09 -6.01
C ARG A 405 8.72 15.10 -5.96
N PRO A 406 9.48 15.26 -4.88
CA PRO A 406 9.63 14.36 -3.71
C PRO A 406 8.40 14.30 -2.81
N TYR A 407 8.15 13.13 -2.18
CA TYR A 407 7.16 13.02 -1.12
C TYR A 407 7.54 13.88 0.08
N ALA A 408 6.56 14.36 0.84
CA ALA A 408 6.83 15.07 2.08
C ALA A 408 6.53 14.18 3.29
N GLY A 409 7.51 14.02 4.19
CA GLY A 409 7.33 13.42 5.50
C GLY A 409 7.45 14.49 6.59
N PHE A 410 6.45 14.62 7.46
CA PHE A 410 6.46 15.56 8.58
C PHE A 410 6.99 14.86 9.84
N MET A 411 8.33 14.80 9.95
CA MET A 411 9.00 13.87 10.85
C MET A 411 8.86 14.21 12.33
N CYS A 412 8.61 15.46 12.68
CA CYS A 412 8.30 15.84 14.07
C CYS A 412 6.97 15.24 14.52
N LYS A 413 5.93 15.33 13.67
CA LYS A 413 4.62 14.68 13.95
C LYS A 413 4.76 13.16 14.02
N VAL A 414 5.50 12.56 13.07
CA VAL A 414 5.77 11.11 13.03
C VAL A 414 6.40 10.62 14.34
N ASN A 415 7.43 11.32 14.84
CA ASN A 415 8.13 10.91 16.07
C ASN A 415 7.41 11.32 17.35
N ARG A 416 6.60 12.38 17.32
CA ARG A 416 5.72 12.74 18.45
C ARG A 416 4.69 11.66 18.72
N ASP A 417 4.10 11.12 17.66
CA ASP A 417 3.07 10.07 17.72
C ASP A 417 3.65 8.66 17.84
N ASN A 418 4.95 8.48 17.67
CA ASN A 418 5.59 7.16 17.70
C ASN A 418 5.27 6.40 19.00
N PRO A 419 4.59 5.25 18.94
CA PRO A 419 4.27 4.46 20.13
C PRO A 419 5.52 3.97 20.88
N ASN A 420 6.64 3.84 20.18
CA ASN A 420 7.89 3.30 20.70
C ASN A 420 9.00 4.34 20.83
N LYS A 421 8.66 5.62 21.06
CA LYS A 421 9.64 6.70 21.19
C LYS A 421 10.67 6.51 22.33
N HIS A 422 10.37 5.60 23.28
CA HIS A 422 11.29 5.21 24.38
C HIS A 422 12.46 4.32 23.92
N ASP A 423 12.34 3.66 22.74
CA ASP A 423 13.33 2.67 22.23
C ASP A 423 13.98 3.11 20.91
N GLY A 424 13.70 4.31 20.42
CA GLY A 424 14.34 4.84 19.19
C GLY A 424 13.44 5.73 18.34
N PHE A 425 13.84 5.90 17.09
CA PHE A 425 13.28 6.89 16.18
C PHE A 425 12.79 6.27 14.88
N ILE A 426 11.85 6.97 14.26
CA ILE A 426 11.41 6.74 12.89
C ILE A 426 12.13 7.76 12.02
N TYR A 427 13.05 7.29 11.16
CA TYR A 427 13.91 8.16 10.38
C TYR A 427 13.31 8.60 9.05
N CYS A 428 12.54 7.73 8.40
CA CYS A 428 11.84 8.03 7.16
C CYS A 428 10.59 7.16 7.01
N LEU A 429 9.86 7.36 5.92
CA LEU A 429 8.66 6.60 5.58
C LEU A 429 9.02 5.52 4.54
N ASN A 430 8.14 4.51 4.41
CA ASN A 430 8.28 3.47 3.39
C ASN A 430 8.00 4.03 1.97
N LEU A 431 8.06 3.16 0.97
CA LEU A 431 7.85 3.50 -0.45
C LEU A 431 6.55 4.25 -0.72
N CYS A 432 5.47 3.87 -0.05
CA CYS A 432 4.13 4.44 -0.27
C CYS A 432 3.66 5.34 0.89
N VAL A 433 4.55 5.71 1.81
CA VAL A 433 4.41 6.63 2.95
C VAL A 433 3.40 6.23 4.04
N GLU A 434 2.85 5.01 4.00
CA GLU A 434 1.83 4.56 4.97
C GLU A 434 2.40 3.75 6.13
N SER A 435 3.57 3.07 5.98
CA SER A 435 4.06 2.10 6.96
C SER A 435 5.47 2.43 7.42
N PHE A 436 5.63 2.69 8.70
CA PHE A 436 6.91 3.05 9.30
C PHE A 436 6.91 2.78 10.81
N SER A 437 8.05 2.42 11.35
CA SER A 437 8.30 2.23 12.78
C SER A 437 9.76 2.45 13.10
N ASN A 438 10.16 2.25 14.35
CA ASN A 438 11.54 2.36 14.76
C ASN A 438 12.46 1.54 13.87
N THR A 439 13.49 2.18 13.35
CA THR A 439 14.59 1.57 12.60
C THR A 439 15.87 1.78 13.37
N LYS A 440 16.77 0.81 13.36
CA LYS A 440 18.07 0.97 13.98
C LYS A 440 19.12 0.41 13.03
N PRO A 441 20.06 1.24 12.56
CA PRO A 441 21.10 0.78 11.65
C PRO A 441 21.74 -0.51 12.13
N ASP A 442 21.95 -1.47 11.23
CA ASP A 442 22.60 -2.77 11.44
C ASP A 442 21.91 -3.70 12.48
N VAL A 443 20.70 -3.34 12.98
CA VAL A 443 19.97 -4.11 14.01
C VAL A 443 18.52 -4.37 13.61
N TYR A 444 17.80 -3.32 13.21
CA TYR A 444 16.38 -3.38 12.87
C TYR A 444 16.09 -2.69 11.55
N HIS A 445 15.56 -3.42 10.59
CA HIS A 445 14.88 -2.87 9.42
C HIS A 445 13.38 -2.93 9.66
N HIS A 446 12.70 -1.77 9.59
CA HIS A 446 11.24 -1.78 9.65
C HIS A 446 10.69 -2.80 8.66
N THR A 447 9.76 -3.61 9.11
CA THR A 447 9.15 -4.68 8.32
C THR A 447 7.69 -4.80 8.69
N CYS A 448 6.80 -4.70 7.72
CA CYS A 448 5.36 -4.72 7.97
C CYS A 448 4.60 -5.52 6.91
N SER A 449 3.64 -6.33 7.38
CA SER A 449 2.65 -7.01 6.55
C SER A 449 1.34 -6.25 6.57
N LEU A 450 0.78 -5.99 5.38
CA LEU A 450 -0.39 -5.14 5.19
C LEU A 450 -1.58 -5.94 4.65
N ALA A 451 -2.77 -5.59 5.09
CA ALA A 451 -4.03 -5.96 4.47
C ALA A 451 -5.07 -4.87 4.76
N SER A 452 -6.12 -4.77 3.96
CA SER A 452 -7.12 -3.72 4.09
C SER A 452 -8.53 -4.27 4.22
N LEU A 453 -9.37 -3.57 4.96
CA LEU A 453 -10.82 -3.75 4.93
C LEU A 453 -11.38 -3.06 3.69
N VAL A 454 -12.24 -3.73 2.94
CA VAL A 454 -13.01 -3.15 1.83
C VAL A 454 -14.27 -2.52 2.42
N VAL A 455 -14.10 -1.33 3.00
CA VAL A 455 -15.12 -0.70 3.87
C VAL A 455 -16.44 -0.41 3.14
N GLY A 456 -16.43 -0.25 1.81
CA GLY A 456 -17.64 -0.12 1.00
C GLY A 456 -18.56 -1.35 1.07
N ARG A 457 -18.08 -2.53 1.47
CA ARG A 457 -18.84 -3.78 1.58
C ARG A 457 -19.24 -4.12 3.02
N ILE A 458 -18.69 -3.44 4.01
CA ILE A 458 -18.87 -3.73 5.43
C ILE A 458 -19.82 -2.72 6.07
N ALA A 459 -20.79 -3.17 6.84
CA ALA A 459 -21.65 -2.29 7.61
C ALA A 459 -20.83 -1.53 8.66
N VAL A 460 -21.12 -0.24 8.89
CA VAL A 460 -20.32 0.64 9.75
C VAL A 460 -20.14 0.07 11.16
N ASN A 461 -21.22 -0.47 11.75
CA ASN A 461 -21.21 -1.10 13.08
C ASN A 461 -20.39 -2.41 13.14
N GLU A 462 -20.09 -3.07 12.00
CA GLU A 462 -19.30 -4.29 11.93
C GLU A 462 -17.79 -4.02 11.71
N LEU A 463 -17.40 -2.78 11.39
CA LEU A 463 -16.01 -2.44 11.09
C LEU A 463 -15.04 -2.89 12.20
N SER A 464 -15.41 -2.69 13.47
CA SER A 464 -14.55 -3.11 14.60
C SER A 464 -14.38 -4.63 14.69
N ASN A 465 -15.44 -5.40 14.40
CA ASN A 465 -15.37 -6.86 14.41
C ASN A 465 -14.50 -7.37 13.26
N LYS A 466 -14.72 -6.85 12.04
CA LYS A 466 -13.94 -7.20 10.86
C LYS A 466 -12.47 -6.81 10.99
N ALA A 467 -12.18 -5.64 11.61
CA ALA A 467 -10.82 -5.21 11.91
C ALA A 467 -10.13 -6.14 12.94
N SER A 468 -10.85 -6.61 13.96
CA SER A 468 -10.32 -7.61 14.91
C SER A 468 -9.92 -8.90 14.19
N SER A 469 -10.80 -9.47 13.38
CA SER A 469 -10.52 -10.71 12.64
C SER A 469 -9.36 -10.52 11.64
N LEU A 470 -9.27 -9.38 10.94
CA LEU A 470 -8.17 -9.09 10.02
C LEU A 470 -6.83 -8.92 10.78
N THR A 471 -6.87 -8.32 11.98
CA THR A 471 -5.70 -8.22 12.88
C THR A 471 -5.19 -9.61 13.27
N ARG A 472 -6.09 -10.54 13.60
CA ARG A 472 -5.74 -11.95 13.86
C ARG A 472 -5.08 -12.59 12.64
N LEU A 473 -5.67 -12.42 11.45
CA LEU A 473 -5.11 -12.96 10.21
C LEU A 473 -3.69 -12.44 9.96
N LEU A 474 -3.44 -11.14 10.08
CA LEU A 474 -2.11 -10.55 9.85
C LEU A 474 -1.08 -11.05 10.86
N ASN A 475 -1.46 -11.19 12.12
CA ASN A 475 -0.58 -11.74 13.16
C ASN A 475 -0.27 -13.23 12.90
N ASN A 476 -1.26 -14.01 12.50
CA ASN A 476 -1.03 -15.40 12.09
C ASN A 476 -0.08 -15.47 10.88
N GLY A 477 -0.23 -14.55 9.92
CA GLY A 477 0.67 -14.39 8.77
C GLY A 477 2.10 -14.04 9.17
N MET A 478 2.28 -13.19 10.17
CA MET A 478 3.60 -12.84 10.71
C MET A 478 4.29 -14.05 11.35
N MET A 479 3.55 -14.96 12.00
CA MET A 479 4.11 -16.18 12.60
C MET A 479 4.62 -17.20 11.57
N ILE A 480 4.13 -17.15 10.32
CA ILE A 480 4.49 -18.10 9.26
C ILE A 480 5.38 -17.49 8.18
N THR A 481 5.58 -16.18 8.16
CA THR A 481 6.45 -15.52 7.18
C THR A 481 7.91 -15.84 7.43
N LYS A 482 8.69 -15.84 6.36
CA LYS A 482 10.14 -15.88 6.43
C LYS A 482 10.67 -14.50 6.02
N ALA A 483 11.25 -13.78 7.00
CA ALA A 483 11.89 -12.51 6.71
C ALA A 483 13.06 -12.69 5.73
N PRO A 484 13.27 -11.75 4.78
CA PRO A 484 14.33 -11.85 3.79
C PRO A 484 15.73 -11.64 4.36
N VAL A 485 15.86 -10.92 5.49
CA VAL A 485 17.14 -10.59 6.15
C VAL A 485 16.96 -10.62 7.67
N VAL A 486 18.08 -10.75 8.41
CA VAL A 486 18.07 -10.92 9.88
C VAL A 486 17.53 -9.69 10.60
N GLU A 487 17.85 -8.48 10.13
CA GLU A 487 17.41 -7.22 10.71
C GLU A 487 15.88 -7.07 10.62
N SER A 488 15.28 -7.60 9.55
CA SER A 488 13.83 -7.68 9.37
C SER A 488 13.20 -8.71 10.31
N GLU A 489 13.85 -9.87 10.50
CA GLU A 489 13.40 -10.90 11.45
C GLU A 489 13.46 -10.39 12.89
N ASN A 490 14.53 -9.68 13.25
CA ASN A 490 14.67 -9.02 14.55
C ASN A 490 13.53 -8.02 14.79
N HIS A 491 13.22 -7.20 13.79
CA HIS A 491 12.15 -6.21 13.87
C HIS A 491 10.77 -6.88 14.06
N LEU A 492 10.45 -7.89 13.25
CA LEU A 492 9.18 -8.63 13.36
C LEU A 492 9.05 -9.30 14.73
N ARG A 493 10.13 -9.85 15.28
CA ARG A 493 10.13 -10.47 16.62
C ARG A 493 9.88 -9.45 17.73
N ASP A 494 10.57 -8.30 17.69
CA ASP A 494 10.67 -7.37 18.82
C ASP A 494 9.57 -6.30 18.81
N TYR A 495 9.07 -5.89 17.64
CA TYR A 495 8.01 -4.87 17.48
C TYR A 495 6.66 -5.42 17.00
N ARG A 496 6.65 -6.52 16.28
CA ARG A 496 5.42 -7.16 15.76
C ARG A 496 4.50 -6.17 15.05
N THR A 497 5.03 -5.34 14.16
CA THR A 497 4.26 -4.35 13.40
C THR A 497 3.38 -5.03 12.34
N ILE A 498 2.13 -4.63 12.27
CA ILE A 498 1.20 -4.96 11.20
C ILE A 498 0.55 -3.68 10.68
N GLY A 499 -0.11 -3.76 9.54
CA GLY A 499 -0.82 -2.63 8.97
C GLY A 499 -2.19 -3.01 8.44
N VAL A 500 -3.22 -2.82 9.27
CA VAL A 500 -4.61 -2.88 8.81
C VAL A 500 -4.91 -1.57 8.11
N GLY A 501 -5.27 -1.65 6.83
CA GLY A 501 -5.58 -0.51 5.98
C GLY A 501 -7.05 -0.36 5.68
N ILE A 502 -7.35 0.68 4.89
CA ILE A 502 -8.66 1.00 4.37
C ILE A 502 -8.59 0.94 2.86
N GLN A 503 -9.55 0.26 2.25
CA GLN A 503 -9.81 0.26 0.82
C GLN A 503 -11.29 0.55 0.61
N GLY A 504 -11.62 1.43 -0.34
CA GLY A 504 -13.01 1.76 -0.61
C GLY A 504 -13.58 2.86 0.29
N LEU A 505 -12.77 3.85 0.72
CA LEU A 505 -13.33 4.98 1.47
C LEU A 505 -14.36 5.76 0.63
N ALA A 506 -14.07 6.00 -0.66
CA ALA A 506 -15.05 6.64 -1.55
C ALA A 506 -16.33 5.82 -1.68
N ASP A 507 -16.22 4.49 -1.65
CA ASP A 507 -17.37 3.60 -1.80
C ASP A 507 -18.27 3.61 -0.55
N ILE A 508 -17.71 3.58 0.66
CA ILE A 508 -18.53 3.68 1.88
C ILE A 508 -19.17 5.07 1.99
N LEU A 509 -18.45 6.13 1.60
CA LEU A 509 -19.02 7.48 1.57
C LEU A 509 -20.20 7.53 0.59
N ALA A 510 -20.07 7.00 -0.62
CA ALA A 510 -21.16 6.95 -1.59
C ALA A 510 -22.35 6.11 -1.09
N ARG A 511 -22.10 4.96 -0.46
CA ARG A 511 -23.15 4.10 0.12
C ARG A 511 -23.95 4.81 1.21
N GLU A 512 -23.26 5.54 2.09
CA GLU A 512 -23.87 6.22 3.23
C GLU A 512 -24.34 7.67 2.91
N TRP A 513 -24.31 8.05 1.62
CA TRP A 513 -24.67 9.42 1.16
C TRP A 513 -23.84 10.52 1.85
N LYS A 514 -22.55 10.28 1.99
CA LYS A 514 -21.55 11.15 2.61
C LYS A 514 -20.52 11.62 1.59
N SER A 515 -19.82 12.69 1.93
CA SER A 515 -18.72 13.22 1.14
C SER A 515 -17.41 13.28 1.92
N TYR A 516 -16.31 13.68 1.26
CA TYR A 516 -15.03 13.93 1.95
C TYR A 516 -15.08 15.15 2.92
N GLU A 517 -16.19 15.90 2.96
CA GLU A 517 -16.42 16.97 3.93
C GLU A 517 -17.04 16.44 5.24
N ASP A 518 -17.57 15.24 5.24
CA ASP A 518 -18.17 14.58 6.43
C ASP A 518 -17.06 14.02 7.35
N LEU A 519 -16.25 14.91 7.92
CA LEU A 519 -15.04 14.56 8.67
C LEU A 519 -15.31 13.68 9.90
N ASP A 520 -16.43 13.87 10.58
CA ASP A 520 -16.79 13.04 11.74
C ASP A 520 -17.10 11.60 11.30
N PHE A 521 -17.74 11.40 10.16
CA PHE A 521 -17.99 10.06 9.63
C PHE A 521 -16.68 9.36 9.21
N ILE A 522 -15.76 10.09 8.57
CA ILE A 522 -14.42 9.56 8.21
C ILE A 522 -13.64 9.21 9.49
N THR A 523 -13.74 10.06 10.51
CA THR A 523 -13.14 9.78 11.83
C THR A 523 -13.77 8.52 12.44
N GLU A 524 -15.10 8.35 12.39
CA GLU A 524 -15.81 7.16 12.87
C GLU A 524 -15.29 5.89 12.18
N VAL A 525 -15.17 5.89 10.86
CA VAL A 525 -14.64 4.72 10.11
C VAL A 525 -13.25 4.34 10.61
N CYS A 526 -12.34 5.31 10.73
CA CYS A 526 -10.98 5.06 11.21
C CYS A 526 -10.95 4.64 12.68
N GLU A 527 -11.76 5.26 13.54
CA GLU A 527 -11.85 4.94 14.95
C GLU A 527 -12.33 3.50 15.19
N ARG A 528 -13.41 3.08 14.50
CA ARG A 528 -13.93 1.72 14.61
C ARG A 528 -12.91 0.68 14.19
N ILE A 529 -12.14 0.96 13.14
CA ILE A 529 -11.07 0.07 12.67
C ILE A 529 -9.95 0.00 13.71
N GLN A 530 -9.44 1.14 14.18
CA GLN A 530 -8.38 1.17 15.20
C GLN A 530 -8.82 0.49 16.50
N TYR A 531 -10.06 0.71 16.93
CA TYR A 531 -10.60 0.06 18.13
C TYR A 531 -10.62 -1.46 18.00
N GLY A 532 -11.08 -1.97 16.86
CA GLY A 532 -11.08 -3.41 16.58
C GLY A 532 -9.68 -4.01 16.58
N CYS A 533 -8.72 -3.31 15.96
CA CYS A 533 -7.31 -3.72 15.94
C CYS A 533 -6.70 -3.76 17.35
N VAL A 534 -6.90 -2.73 18.14
CA VAL A 534 -6.41 -2.64 19.53
C VAL A 534 -7.00 -3.75 20.39
N ARG A 535 -8.33 -3.94 20.33
CA ARG A 535 -9.04 -4.98 21.07
C ARG A 535 -8.46 -6.37 20.80
N GLU A 536 -8.27 -6.72 19.54
CA GLU A 536 -7.71 -8.02 19.16
C GLU A 536 -6.24 -8.15 19.55
N SER A 537 -5.45 -7.10 19.39
CA SER A 537 -4.04 -7.11 19.78
C SER A 537 -3.86 -7.28 21.29
N ILE A 538 -4.73 -6.71 22.12
CA ILE A 538 -4.77 -6.94 23.57
C ILE A 538 -5.18 -8.40 23.86
N GLN A 539 -6.19 -8.92 23.14
CA GLN A 539 -6.60 -10.34 23.30
C GLN A 539 -5.46 -11.29 22.94
N MET A 540 -4.71 -11.01 21.88
CA MET A 540 -3.52 -11.81 21.53
C MET A 540 -2.40 -11.69 22.56
N ALA A 541 -2.19 -10.52 23.15
CA ALA A 541 -1.23 -10.37 24.24
C ALA A 541 -1.58 -11.23 25.47
N LYS A 542 -2.88 -11.36 25.77
CA LYS A 542 -3.38 -12.25 26.81
C LYS A 542 -3.15 -13.74 26.50
N GLU A 543 -3.26 -14.14 25.22
CA GLU A 543 -3.08 -15.52 24.76
C GLU A 543 -1.61 -15.95 24.65
N TYR A 544 -0.73 -15.01 24.31
CA TYR A 544 0.68 -15.24 24.04
C TYR A 544 1.59 -14.43 24.98
N SER A 545 1.79 -13.15 24.70
CA SER A 545 2.51 -12.15 25.52
C SER A 545 2.51 -10.81 24.77
N PRO A 546 2.70 -9.67 25.45
CA PRO A 546 2.99 -8.40 24.80
C PRO A 546 4.21 -8.48 23.87
N TYR A 547 4.31 -7.55 22.91
CA TYR A 547 5.53 -7.44 22.11
C TYR A 547 6.74 -7.12 23.00
N PRO A 548 7.96 -7.60 22.68
CA PRO A 548 9.13 -7.49 23.58
C PRO A 548 9.50 -6.06 23.99
N LYS A 549 9.25 -5.07 23.11
CA LYS A 549 9.55 -3.65 23.37
C LYS A 549 8.37 -2.87 23.96
N PHE A 550 7.38 -3.57 24.52
CA PHE A 550 6.17 -2.95 25.09
C PHE A 550 6.46 -2.06 26.28
N LYS A 551 7.36 -2.48 27.18
CA LYS A 551 7.60 -1.77 28.44
C LYS A 551 8.24 -0.40 28.22
N GLY A 552 7.59 0.65 28.71
CA GLY A 552 7.96 2.05 28.49
C GLY A 552 7.35 2.68 27.23
N SER A 553 6.65 1.91 26.39
CA SER A 553 5.94 2.43 25.24
C SER A 553 4.74 3.30 25.63
N ARG A 554 4.21 4.08 24.67
CA ARG A 554 2.97 4.85 24.87
C ARG A 554 1.77 3.96 25.20
N TRP A 555 1.78 2.70 24.74
CA TRP A 555 0.79 1.69 25.13
C TRP A 555 0.91 1.30 26.62
N ASP A 556 2.14 1.11 27.12
CA ASP A 556 2.39 0.80 28.55
C ASP A 556 2.08 2.00 29.46
N VAL A 557 2.43 3.20 29.04
CA VAL A 557 2.11 4.46 29.75
C VAL A 557 0.60 4.74 29.70
N GLY A 558 -0.03 4.47 28.55
CA GLY A 558 -1.47 4.60 28.35
C GLY A 558 -1.92 5.97 27.81
N ASP A 559 -1.00 6.89 27.51
CA ASP A 559 -1.30 8.22 26.98
C ASP A 559 -1.96 8.18 25.58
N ILE A 560 -1.67 7.17 24.78
CA ILE A 560 -2.30 6.96 23.48
C ILE A 560 -3.81 6.70 23.60
N PHE A 561 -4.25 6.00 24.64
CA PHE A 561 -5.68 5.77 24.90
C PHE A 561 -6.40 7.06 25.34
N ASP A 562 -5.70 7.93 26.08
CA ASP A 562 -6.23 9.23 26.46
C ASP A 562 -6.45 10.14 25.24
N GLU A 563 -5.52 10.07 24.25
CA GLU A 563 -5.68 10.76 22.97
C GLU A 563 -6.87 10.20 22.16
N TYR A 564 -7.01 8.87 22.09
CA TYR A 564 -8.16 8.25 21.41
C TYR A 564 -9.47 8.61 22.08
N HIS A 565 -9.53 8.52 23.41
CA HIS A 565 -10.74 8.91 24.15
C HIS A 565 -11.14 10.38 23.93
N LYS A 566 -10.15 11.28 23.91
CA LYS A 566 -10.36 12.72 23.65
C LYS A 566 -10.86 12.99 22.23
N ASN A 567 -10.38 12.24 21.24
CA ASN A 567 -10.71 12.42 19.82
C ASN A 567 -11.91 11.58 19.36
N SER A 568 -12.43 10.72 20.22
CA SER A 568 -13.50 9.79 19.89
C SER A 568 -14.80 10.50 19.45
N VAL A 569 -15.39 9.98 18.39
CA VAL A 569 -16.71 10.37 17.88
C VAL A 569 -17.73 9.22 18.01
N CYS A 570 -17.30 8.05 18.51
CA CYS A 570 -18.08 6.83 18.68
C CYS A 570 -18.42 6.60 20.16
N PRO A 571 -19.60 6.99 20.65
CA PRO A 571 -19.94 6.87 22.07
C PRO A 571 -20.13 5.42 22.55
N ASP A 572 -20.26 4.46 21.62
CA ASP A 572 -20.37 3.03 21.86
C ASP A 572 -19.01 2.32 22.03
N LEU A 573 -17.88 3.03 21.82
CA LEU A 573 -16.54 2.50 21.95
C LEU A 573 -15.87 2.98 23.25
N ASP A 574 -15.52 2.06 24.13
CA ASP A 574 -14.90 2.37 25.42
C ASP A 574 -13.37 2.28 25.38
N TRP A 575 -12.69 3.37 25.04
CA TRP A 575 -11.23 3.47 25.03
C TRP A 575 -10.61 3.39 26.43
N LEU A 576 -11.34 3.78 27.47
CA LEU A 576 -10.83 3.70 28.85
C LEU A 576 -10.84 2.25 29.36
N GLU A 577 -11.82 1.44 28.96
CA GLU A 577 -11.78 -0.01 29.17
C GLU A 577 -10.56 -0.64 28.46
N GLN A 578 -10.33 -0.30 27.19
CA GLN A 578 -9.16 -0.80 26.44
C GLN A 578 -7.84 -0.41 27.13
N LYS A 579 -7.74 0.82 27.66
CA LYS A 579 -6.59 1.25 28.48
C LYS A 579 -6.36 0.35 29.69
N GLN A 580 -7.42 0.00 30.42
CA GLN A 580 -7.33 -0.88 31.60
C GLN A 580 -6.90 -2.30 31.19
N LEU A 581 -7.46 -2.85 30.13
CA LEU A 581 -7.12 -4.16 29.60
C LEU A 581 -5.67 -4.21 29.10
N CYS A 582 -5.22 -3.17 28.39
CA CYS A 582 -3.83 -3.05 27.94
C CYS A 582 -2.85 -2.94 29.13
N LYS A 583 -3.22 -2.21 30.18
CA LYS A 583 -2.40 -2.14 31.40
C LYS A 583 -2.27 -3.49 32.10
N GLN A 584 -3.30 -4.33 32.03
CA GLN A 584 -3.33 -5.64 32.65
C GLN A 584 -2.57 -6.71 31.85
N TYR A 585 -2.76 -6.74 30.52
CA TYR A 585 -2.29 -7.81 29.65
C TYR A 585 -1.20 -7.37 28.66
N GLY A 586 -1.00 -6.06 28.48
CA GLY A 586 -0.19 -5.50 27.41
C GLY A 586 -0.91 -5.52 26.06
N ILE A 587 -0.17 -5.24 25.00
CA ILE A 587 -0.62 -5.31 23.60
C ILE A 587 0.36 -6.15 22.79
N TYR A 588 -0.12 -6.94 21.83
CA TYR A 588 0.70 -7.88 21.05
C TYR A 588 1.54 -7.20 19.97
N ASN A 589 1.02 -6.12 19.40
CA ASN A 589 1.62 -5.36 18.29
C ASN A 589 2.05 -3.97 18.76
N SER A 590 3.13 -3.47 18.21
CA SER A 590 3.58 -2.10 18.48
C SER A 590 2.85 -1.05 17.64
N GLN A 591 2.40 -1.41 16.45
CA GLN A 591 1.61 -0.59 15.52
C GLN A 591 0.64 -1.49 14.76
N LEU A 592 -0.55 -0.97 14.42
CA LEU A 592 -1.69 -1.75 13.96
C LEU A 592 -2.27 -1.28 12.63
N THR A 593 -2.31 0.02 12.36
CA THR A 593 -3.01 0.58 11.20
C THR A 593 -2.10 1.33 10.24
N SER A 594 -2.29 1.06 8.93
CA SER A 594 -1.49 1.58 7.82
C SER A 594 -2.32 1.61 6.54
N PRO A 595 -3.09 2.66 6.26
CA PRO A 595 -3.86 2.78 5.03
C PRO A 595 -2.98 2.92 3.79
N ALA A 596 -2.78 1.80 3.09
CA ALA A 596 -2.00 1.70 1.86
C ALA A 596 -2.77 2.20 0.63
N PRO A 597 -2.09 2.51 -0.50
CA PRO A 597 -2.78 2.99 -1.70
C PRO A 597 -3.61 1.92 -2.41
N ASN A 598 -3.31 0.62 -2.23
CA ASN A 598 -4.08 -0.52 -2.75
C ASN A 598 -4.33 -0.52 -4.27
N THR A 599 -3.46 0.04 -5.08
CA THR A 599 -3.70 0.32 -6.51
C THR A 599 -4.11 -0.92 -7.32
N SER A 600 -3.35 -2.01 -7.24
CA SER A 600 -3.67 -3.25 -7.99
C SER A 600 -4.74 -4.09 -7.31
N THR A 601 -4.75 -4.11 -5.99
CA THR A 601 -5.73 -4.90 -5.24
C THR A 601 -7.12 -4.27 -5.28
N SER A 602 -7.23 -2.95 -5.51
CA SER A 602 -8.52 -2.28 -5.69
C SER A 602 -9.25 -2.77 -6.95
N LEU A 603 -8.53 -2.99 -8.04
CA LEU A 603 -9.10 -3.57 -9.26
C LEU A 603 -9.58 -5.00 -9.03
N PHE A 604 -8.76 -5.82 -8.34
CA PHE A 604 -9.13 -7.20 -8.01
C PHE A 604 -10.35 -7.26 -7.09
N MET A 605 -10.42 -6.38 -6.10
CA MET A 605 -11.54 -6.33 -5.14
C MET A 605 -12.73 -5.48 -5.63
N MET A 606 -12.61 -4.87 -6.81
CA MET A 606 -13.65 -3.99 -7.41
C MET A 606 -14.10 -2.88 -6.46
N ALA A 607 -13.15 -2.15 -5.90
CA ALA A 607 -13.37 -1.09 -4.92
C ALA A 607 -12.48 0.11 -5.23
N SER A 608 -12.76 1.27 -4.65
CA SER A 608 -11.89 2.43 -4.75
C SER A 608 -10.55 2.19 -4.01
N ALA A 609 -9.49 2.83 -4.50
CA ALA A 609 -8.14 2.61 -4.02
C ALA A 609 -7.88 3.35 -2.69
N GLY A 610 -7.69 2.61 -1.60
CA GLY A 610 -7.28 3.14 -0.31
C GLY A 610 -8.21 4.23 0.23
N PHE A 611 -7.61 5.35 0.59
CA PHE A 611 -8.29 6.54 1.13
C PHE A 611 -8.74 7.52 0.04
N MET A 612 -8.34 7.28 -1.19
CA MET A 612 -8.53 8.19 -2.30
C MET A 612 -9.91 8.06 -2.94
N PRO A 613 -10.47 9.17 -3.46
CA PRO A 613 -11.65 9.10 -4.30
C PRO A 613 -11.33 8.41 -5.63
N HIS A 614 -12.33 7.83 -6.28
CA HIS A 614 -12.23 7.48 -7.69
C HIS A 614 -12.11 8.75 -8.56
N TYR A 615 -11.43 8.62 -9.70
CA TYR A 615 -11.33 9.72 -10.67
C TYR A 615 -12.67 10.02 -11.36
N ALA A 616 -13.49 9.00 -11.55
CA ALA A 616 -14.83 9.09 -12.14
C ALA A 616 -15.64 7.85 -11.74
N GLU A 617 -16.96 7.90 -11.92
CA GLU A 617 -17.86 6.75 -11.77
C GLU A 617 -17.56 5.62 -12.76
N TYR A 618 -17.01 5.95 -13.94
CA TYR A 618 -16.62 5.01 -15.00
C TYR A 618 -15.36 5.53 -15.67
N PHE A 619 -14.32 4.71 -15.78
CA PHE A 619 -13.02 5.08 -16.35
C PHE A 619 -12.34 3.87 -17.01
N TYR A 620 -11.21 4.09 -17.68
CA TYR A 620 -10.44 3.04 -18.34
C TYR A 620 -9.10 2.85 -17.63
N GLU A 621 -8.75 1.60 -17.35
CA GLU A 621 -7.41 1.18 -16.96
C GLU A 621 -6.64 0.68 -18.17
N ASP A 622 -5.40 1.12 -18.32
CA ASP A 622 -4.48 0.59 -19.33
C ASP A 622 -3.82 -0.69 -18.79
N ASN A 623 -3.93 -1.77 -19.53
CA ASN A 623 -3.20 -3.01 -19.26
C ASN A 623 -2.41 -3.43 -20.52
N LYS A 624 -1.64 -4.52 -20.42
CA LYS A 624 -0.80 -5.00 -21.53
C LYS A 624 -1.60 -5.36 -22.80
N ASP A 625 -2.87 -5.70 -22.66
CA ASP A 625 -3.76 -6.16 -23.72
C ASP A 625 -4.70 -5.04 -24.20
N GLY A 626 -4.53 -3.81 -23.71
CA GLY A 626 -5.31 -2.63 -24.08
C GLY A 626 -6.05 -1.99 -22.91
N LYS A 627 -7.06 -1.20 -23.22
CA LYS A 627 -7.87 -0.48 -22.22
C LYS A 627 -9.01 -1.35 -21.70
N THR A 628 -9.10 -1.49 -20.39
CA THR A 628 -10.21 -2.20 -19.74
C THR A 628 -11.08 -1.21 -18.96
N PRO A 629 -12.40 -1.15 -19.22
CA PRO A 629 -13.29 -0.27 -18.50
C PRO A 629 -13.52 -0.77 -17.07
N VAL A 630 -13.61 0.18 -16.15
CA VAL A 630 -13.86 -0.02 -14.72
C VAL A 630 -15.01 0.87 -14.28
N SER A 631 -15.96 0.31 -13.54
CA SER A 631 -17.05 1.06 -12.91
C SER A 631 -16.84 1.14 -11.40
N SER A 632 -17.17 2.27 -10.81
CA SER A 632 -17.16 2.45 -9.36
C SER A 632 -18.29 1.66 -8.71
N MET A 633 -18.08 1.14 -7.50
CA MET A 633 -18.99 0.21 -6.81
C MET A 633 -20.43 0.73 -6.72
N TYR A 634 -20.61 2.01 -6.47
CA TYR A 634 -21.91 2.70 -6.37
C TYR A 634 -22.07 3.81 -7.44
N GLY A 635 -21.28 3.76 -8.53
CA GLY A 635 -21.26 4.79 -9.55
C GLY A 635 -22.61 4.98 -10.26
N LYS A 636 -23.33 3.89 -10.52
CA LYS A 636 -24.66 3.90 -11.14
C LYS A 636 -25.74 4.47 -10.20
N ASP A 637 -25.67 4.10 -8.92
CA ASP A 637 -26.71 4.48 -7.93
C ASP A 637 -26.45 5.88 -7.37
N ASN A 638 -25.18 6.22 -7.12
CA ASN A 638 -24.77 7.44 -6.45
C ASN A 638 -23.62 8.17 -7.18
N PRO A 639 -23.75 8.52 -8.47
CA PRO A 639 -22.66 9.06 -9.28
C PRO A 639 -22.12 10.39 -8.75
N ILE A 640 -22.96 11.19 -8.08
CA ILE A 640 -22.57 12.50 -7.56
C ILE A 640 -21.42 12.43 -6.55
N PHE A 641 -21.26 11.30 -5.83
CA PHE A 641 -20.20 11.13 -4.84
C PHE A 641 -18.85 10.80 -5.47
N TYR A 642 -18.86 10.41 -6.76
CA TYR A 642 -17.63 10.17 -7.53
C TYR A 642 -17.32 11.32 -8.50
N ALA A 643 -18.30 12.19 -8.78
CA ALA A 643 -18.11 13.32 -9.68
C ALA A 643 -17.14 14.35 -9.10
N ASN A 644 -16.34 14.97 -10.00
CA ASN A 644 -15.43 16.07 -9.65
C ASN A 644 -14.37 15.73 -8.58
N SER A 645 -14.01 14.45 -8.43
CA SER A 645 -13.02 14.02 -7.44
C SER A 645 -11.61 14.58 -7.67
N VAL A 646 -11.32 15.14 -8.83
CA VAL A 646 -9.98 15.60 -9.26
C VAL A 646 -9.82 17.13 -9.30
N GLY A 647 -10.85 17.91 -8.95
CA GLY A 647 -10.77 19.37 -8.90
C GLY A 647 -9.90 19.87 -7.73
N TYR A 648 -9.28 21.06 -7.89
CA TYR A 648 -8.42 21.66 -6.88
C TYR A 648 -9.10 21.75 -5.49
N PHE A 649 -10.34 22.19 -5.43
CA PHE A 649 -11.07 22.27 -4.14
C PHE A 649 -11.31 20.91 -3.51
N LYS A 650 -11.48 19.86 -4.30
CA LYS A 650 -11.63 18.49 -3.80
C LYS A 650 -10.34 17.95 -3.16
N GLN A 651 -9.18 18.44 -3.57
CA GLN A 651 -7.91 18.10 -2.93
C GLN A 651 -7.80 18.71 -1.52
N HIS A 652 -8.38 19.89 -1.27
CA HIS A 652 -8.48 20.46 0.08
C HIS A 652 -9.43 19.64 0.98
N GLU A 653 -10.56 19.18 0.45
CA GLU A 653 -11.46 18.27 1.16
C GLU A 653 -10.72 16.96 1.53
N LEU A 654 -10.02 16.37 0.58
CA LEU A 654 -9.19 15.18 0.81
C LEU A 654 -8.12 15.42 1.88
N THR A 655 -7.44 16.57 1.85
CA THR A 655 -6.42 16.93 2.85
C THR A 655 -7.00 16.97 4.26
N LYS A 656 -8.19 17.55 4.42
CA LYS A 656 -8.92 17.57 5.72
C LYS A 656 -9.37 16.18 6.14
N ALA A 657 -9.87 15.38 5.19
CA ALA A 657 -10.28 14.01 5.43
C ALA A 657 -9.12 13.13 5.91
N VAL A 658 -7.93 13.28 5.28
CA VAL A 658 -6.72 12.59 5.73
C VAL A 658 -6.33 13.02 7.15
N GLY A 659 -6.38 14.33 7.46
CA GLY A 659 -6.15 14.83 8.81
C GLY A 659 -7.14 14.31 9.86
N ALA A 660 -8.42 14.16 9.48
CA ALA A 660 -9.45 13.58 10.33
C ALA A 660 -9.17 12.10 10.63
N GLY A 661 -8.88 11.30 9.60
CA GLY A 661 -8.55 9.89 9.75
C GLY A 661 -7.24 9.65 10.49
N GLN A 662 -6.25 10.55 10.35
CA GLN A 662 -4.93 10.43 11.00
C GLN A 662 -4.99 10.39 12.53
N LYS A 663 -6.09 10.86 13.13
CA LYS A 663 -6.30 10.80 14.60
C LYS A 663 -6.37 9.37 15.14
N PHE A 664 -6.77 8.40 14.28
CA PHE A 664 -6.92 6.99 14.63
C PHE A 664 -6.10 6.07 13.71
N VAL A 665 -5.04 6.59 13.11
CA VAL A 665 -4.10 5.80 12.30
C VAL A 665 -2.69 5.91 12.90
N ASP A 666 -2.11 4.76 13.26
CA ASP A 666 -0.81 4.70 13.93
C ASP A 666 0.33 5.22 13.05
N THR A 667 0.28 4.92 11.76
CA THR A 667 1.32 5.29 10.79
C THR A 667 0.83 6.37 9.82
N GLY A 668 1.23 6.35 8.56
CA GLY A 668 0.76 7.32 7.56
C GLY A 668 -0.50 6.87 6.84
N ILE A 669 -1.06 7.77 6.06
CA ILE A 669 -2.15 7.51 5.13
C ILE A 669 -1.64 7.84 3.73
N SER A 670 -1.61 6.85 2.83
CA SER A 670 -1.24 7.07 1.44
C SER A 670 -2.39 7.73 0.69
N ALA A 671 -2.31 9.03 0.49
CA ALA A 671 -3.27 9.77 -0.30
C ALA A 671 -2.57 10.52 -1.43
N GLU A 672 -3.07 10.37 -2.65
CA GLU A 672 -2.59 11.08 -3.84
C GLU A 672 -3.40 12.33 -4.07
N TYR A 673 -2.74 13.43 -4.39
CA TYR A 673 -3.40 14.61 -4.91
C TYR A 673 -3.47 14.51 -6.45
N VAL A 674 -4.64 14.83 -7.00
CA VAL A 674 -4.87 14.84 -8.46
C VAL A 674 -5.38 16.21 -8.87
N LEU A 675 -4.60 16.92 -9.68
CA LEU A 675 -4.93 18.25 -10.17
C LEU A 675 -5.16 18.21 -11.68
N ASP A 676 -6.40 18.43 -12.09
CA ASP A 676 -6.76 18.48 -13.50
C ASP A 676 -6.70 19.94 -14.03
N ARG A 677 -5.71 20.20 -14.87
CA ARG A 677 -5.50 21.51 -15.51
C ARG A 677 -6.54 21.84 -16.57
N ASN A 678 -7.39 20.89 -16.97
CA ASN A 678 -8.54 21.17 -17.82
C ASN A 678 -9.69 21.81 -17.04
N ILE A 679 -9.75 21.59 -15.73
CA ILE A 679 -10.81 22.07 -14.83
C ILE A 679 -10.38 23.39 -14.15
N HIS A 680 -9.09 23.49 -13.75
CA HIS A 680 -8.57 24.62 -12.99
C HIS A 680 -7.13 24.94 -13.38
N GLU A 681 -6.81 26.23 -13.53
CA GLU A 681 -5.42 26.67 -13.68
C GLU A 681 -4.69 26.56 -12.36
N VAL A 682 -3.84 25.54 -12.22
CA VAL A 682 -3.09 25.23 -11.00
C VAL A 682 -1.75 25.95 -10.99
N THR A 683 -1.46 26.63 -9.90
CA THR A 683 -0.20 27.36 -9.66
C THR A 683 0.64 26.68 -8.58
N ALA A 684 1.94 27.02 -8.51
CA ALA A 684 2.80 26.58 -7.40
C ALA A 684 2.30 27.05 -6.02
N LYS A 685 1.56 28.17 -5.97
CA LYS A 685 0.93 28.67 -4.75
C LYS A 685 -0.16 27.72 -4.27
N ASP A 686 -0.97 27.18 -5.18
CA ASP A 686 -2.04 26.24 -4.86
C ASP A 686 -1.47 24.94 -4.29
N VAL A 687 -0.42 24.40 -4.88
CA VAL A 687 0.29 23.21 -4.37
C VAL A 687 0.91 23.51 -3.00
N SER A 688 1.52 24.70 -2.83
CA SER A 688 2.05 25.13 -1.53
C SER A 688 0.97 25.15 -0.45
N MET A 689 -0.22 25.63 -0.77
CA MET A 689 -1.35 25.65 0.19
C MET A 689 -1.78 24.26 0.61
N LEU A 690 -1.87 23.31 -0.33
CA LEU A 690 -2.22 21.91 -0.02
C LEU A 690 -1.20 21.25 0.93
N VAL A 691 0.10 21.38 0.64
CA VAL A 691 1.15 20.76 1.49
C VAL A 691 1.19 21.40 2.89
N LYS A 692 1.04 22.73 2.97
CA LYS A 692 0.98 23.44 4.25
C LYS A 692 -0.28 23.06 5.06
N GLU A 693 -1.42 22.90 4.39
CA GLU A 693 -2.65 22.48 5.03
C GLU A 693 -2.52 21.04 5.57
N ALA A 694 -1.90 20.13 4.82
CA ALA A 694 -1.61 18.78 5.28
C ALA A 694 -0.79 18.79 6.59
N TRP A 695 0.27 19.58 6.64
CA TRP A 695 1.06 19.76 7.87
C TRP A 695 0.23 20.30 9.02
N LYS A 696 -0.56 21.37 8.80
CA LYS A 696 -1.42 22.00 9.82
C LYS A 696 -2.50 21.09 10.35
N ASN A 697 -3.07 20.22 9.49
CA ASN A 697 -4.08 19.25 9.86
C ASN A 697 -3.51 18.02 10.60
N GLY A 698 -2.19 17.98 10.84
CA GLY A 698 -1.54 16.88 11.54
C GLY A 698 -1.38 15.60 10.72
N THR A 699 -1.42 15.71 9.40
CA THR A 699 -1.06 14.62 8.49
C THR A 699 0.40 14.28 8.62
N LYS A 700 0.79 13.00 8.59
CA LYS A 700 2.18 12.55 8.73
C LYS A 700 2.95 12.59 7.41
N ALA A 701 2.25 12.52 6.27
CA ALA A 701 2.88 12.48 4.95
C ALA A 701 2.01 13.08 3.85
N VAL A 702 2.67 13.57 2.79
CA VAL A 702 2.07 13.87 1.48
C VAL A 702 2.73 12.95 0.47
N TYR A 703 1.91 12.18 -0.26
CA TYR A 703 2.34 11.20 -1.24
C TYR A 703 2.50 11.81 -2.65
N TYR A 704 1.91 11.25 -3.67
CA TYR A 704 2.00 11.78 -5.04
C TYR A 704 1.17 13.03 -5.28
N LEU A 705 1.70 13.88 -6.16
CA LEU A 705 0.92 14.91 -6.86
C LEU A 705 0.83 14.50 -8.35
N ARG A 706 -0.34 14.20 -8.84
CA ARG A 706 -0.61 13.96 -10.26
C ARG A 706 -1.17 15.22 -10.88
N THR A 707 -0.60 15.65 -12.00
CA THR A 707 -1.11 16.77 -12.77
C THR A 707 -1.55 16.28 -14.15
N ILE A 708 -2.85 16.42 -14.45
CA ILE A 708 -3.39 16.12 -15.77
C ILE A 708 -3.15 17.34 -16.67
N LYS A 709 -2.47 17.14 -17.79
CA LYS A 709 -2.14 18.22 -18.73
C LYS A 709 -3.37 18.63 -19.54
N VAL A 710 -3.37 19.89 -20.00
CA VAL A 710 -4.43 20.39 -20.86
C VAL A 710 -4.50 19.55 -22.15
N GLY A 711 -5.69 19.03 -22.45
CA GLY A 711 -5.95 18.15 -23.61
C GLY A 711 -5.70 16.65 -23.35
N GLU A 712 -5.14 16.25 -22.19
CA GLU A 712 -5.08 14.85 -21.78
C GLU A 712 -6.37 14.44 -21.08
N GLN A 713 -6.86 13.24 -21.36
CA GLN A 713 -7.95 12.62 -20.60
C GLN A 713 -7.37 11.86 -19.41
N LEU A 714 -8.14 11.76 -18.33
CA LEU A 714 -7.83 10.88 -17.20
C LEU A 714 -7.80 9.44 -17.68
N VAL A 715 -6.60 8.94 -17.94
CA VAL A 715 -6.32 7.52 -18.10
C VAL A 715 -5.36 7.17 -16.97
N LYS A 716 -5.76 6.26 -16.11
CA LYS A 716 -4.86 5.72 -15.11
C LYS A 716 -3.87 4.82 -15.84
N THR A 717 -2.66 5.32 -16.08
CA THR A 717 -1.60 4.52 -16.67
C THR A 717 -0.79 3.85 -15.57
N ASP A 718 -0.63 2.53 -15.66
CA ASP A 718 0.24 1.74 -14.76
C ASP A 718 1.72 2.21 -14.80
N GLU A 719 2.11 3.01 -15.79
CA GLU A 719 3.50 3.46 -15.97
C GLU A 719 4.03 4.36 -14.84
N LEU A 720 3.15 5.08 -14.13
CA LEU A 720 3.56 5.95 -13.03
C LEU A 720 3.57 5.24 -11.67
N CYS A 721 2.94 4.08 -11.56
CA CYS A 721 2.81 3.35 -10.30
C CYS A 721 3.12 1.85 -10.39
N SER A 722 3.86 1.39 -11.39
CA SER A 722 4.36 -0.01 -11.43
C SER A 722 5.25 -0.36 -10.22
N SER A 723 5.77 0.66 -9.53
CA SER A 723 6.54 0.51 -8.30
C SER A 723 5.69 0.48 -7.01
N CYS A 724 4.45 0.98 -7.06
CA CYS A 724 3.59 1.15 -5.87
C CYS A 724 2.41 0.18 -5.80
N SER A 725 2.30 -0.76 -6.76
CA SER A 725 1.32 -1.83 -6.66
C SER A 725 1.72 -2.83 -5.57
N GLY A 726 1.59 -2.37 -4.32
CA GLY A 726 1.77 -3.15 -3.11
C GLY A 726 0.67 -4.17 -2.93
#